data_6701cd7b798e36b3a1acd575d6c3d407
#
_entry.id   6701cd7b798e36b3a1acd575d6c3d407
#
_cell.length_a   1.000
_cell.length_b   1.000
_cell.length_c   1.000
_cell.angle_alpha   90.00
_cell.angle_beta   90.00
_cell.angle_gamma   90.00
#
_symmetry.space_group_name_H-M   'P 1'
#
loop_
_entity.id
_entity.type
_entity.pdbx_description
1 polymer ?
#
loop_
_entity_poly.entity_id
_entity_poly.type
_entity_poly.pdbx_seq_one_letter_code
_entity_poly.pdbx_strand_id
1 'polypeptide(L)'
;MQYKTSNKFKIVSSYSPQGDQEKAIYELSNGIKSNYKYQTLLGVTGSGKTYTVANVIQNVQLPTLVLAPNKTLAAQLCNEFSEFFPDNAVEYFVSYYDYYQPEAYIPSKDMYIEKDTSINEEIEKLRLSTTNALYTRNDVIVVASVSCIYGLGSPSEYGKQRIILRVGEEHPREELIRKLVNIRYERNDYDFNHGKFRVKGDTVEIFPAYQDRAVRVQLFGDDVEKIVEFNPVTGESYGENQVIIISPATHFLTNVHWVERALKSIEEELIERVKYFKSQGKLLEAQRLESRTKYDMEMIAEVGFCGGIENYSRHILGKEPGETPNTLLDFFPDDFLVIIDESHIAVPQIRGMYKGDRSRKQTLVDYGFRLPSALDNRPLRLEEFNEKVKRVIFTTATPGLYEKSISSQIAEQIIRPTGLVDPEVAIRPTRGQIDNLVSEIKKRVRKNERVLITTLTKRMAEDLSEYLSGLNIRVRYLHSTIDTIERIKILRGLRSGDFDVLVGINLLREGLDLPEVSLVAILDADKEGFLRSEISLIQTIGRASRNVGGMVIMYADDITSSIKNSVYETNRRRNIQMEYNKVHKITPKTIIKNVSDILYTSGITSSKKGRDGLKVKDRQLDYSEEKLLNMDPSKIAGILSGLEEEMSLAARELDFEKAAVIRDKIKDIKNITSIEL
;
A
#
# COMPACT_ATOMS: atom_id res chain seq x y z
N MET A 1 2.92 14.40 -25.74
CA MET A 1 1.62 14.47 -25.05
C MET A 1 0.41 14.07 -25.91
N GLN A 2 0.59 13.43 -27.09
CA GLN A 2 -0.48 13.26 -28.08
C GLN A 2 -1.36 11.99 -27.96
N TYR A 3 -1.16 11.15 -26.95
CA TYR A 3 -1.82 9.82 -26.89
C TYR A 3 -2.45 9.48 -25.53
N LYS A 4 -2.86 10.50 -24.75
CA LYS A 4 -3.62 10.23 -23.54
C LYS A 4 -5.10 10.04 -23.88
N THR A 5 -5.68 8.92 -23.47
CA THR A 5 -7.13 8.74 -23.52
C THR A 5 -7.79 9.70 -22.53
N SER A 6 -8.76 10.46 -23.02
CA SER A 6 -9.48 11.45 -22.20
C SER A 6 -10.84 10.91 -21.75
N ASN A 7 -10.81 9.96 -20.81
CA ASN A 7 -12.04 9.52 -20.15
C ASN A 7 -12.37 10.45 -18.98
N LYS A 8 -13.63 10.57 -18.64
CA LYS A 8 -14.08 11.30 -17.45
C LYS A 8 -14.25 10.32 -16.29
N PHE A 9 -13.94 10.78 -15.09
CA PHE A 9 -14.31 10.03 -13.89
C PHE A 9 -15.82 9.98 -13.76
N LYS A 10 -16.36 8.76 -13.66
CA LYS A 10 -17.79 8.51 -13.49
C LYS A 10 -18.01 7.44 -12.44
N ILE A 11 -18.70 7.82 -11.35
CA ILE A 11 -19.06 6.89 -10.30
C ILE A 11 -20.19 5.98 -10.76
N VAL A 12 -20.02 4.69 -10.52
CA VAL A 12 -21.06 3.66 -10.63
C VAL A 12 -21.36 3.18 -9.21
N SER A 13 -22.50 3.59 -8.66
CA SER A 13 -22.88 3.22 -7.29
C SER A 13 -24.38 3.19 -7.13
N SER A 14 -24.88 2.27 -6.29
CA SER A 14 -26.27 2.23 -5.83
C SER A 14 -26.54 3.23 -4.68
N TYR A 15 -25.49 3.85 -4.12
CA TYR A 15 -25.61 4.80 -3.03
C TYR A 15 -25.83 6.22 -3.57
N SER A 16 -26.60 7.01 -2.80
CA SER A 16 -26.67 8.46 -2.94
C SER A 16 -26.07 9.14 -1.71
N PRO A 17 -25.53 10.36 -1.82
CA PRO A 17 -25.04 11.11 -0.67
C PRO A 17 -26.13 11.27 0.39
N GLN A 18 -25.77 11.12 1.66
CA GLN A 18 -26.67 11.23 2.80
C GLN A 18 -26.04 12.01 3.94
N GLY A 19 -26.88 12.61 4.78
CA GLY A 19 -26.45 13.40 5.92
C GLY A 19 -25.52 14.56 5.53
N ASP A 20 -24.37 14.64 6.17
CA ASP A 20 -23.37 15.70 5.91
C ASP A 20 -22.60 15.51 4.59
N GLN A 21 -22.77 14.37 3.90
CA GLN A 21 -21.98 14.06 2.70
C GLN A 21 -22.20 15.08 1.58
N GLU A 22 -23.44 15.48 1.30
CA GLU A 22 -23.75 16.47 0.24
C GLU A 22 -23.03 17.80 0.50
N LYS A 23 -23.11 18.27 1.74
CA LYS A 23 -22.44 19.51 2.17
C LYS A 23 -20.93 19.38 2.05
N ALA A 24 -20.35 18.30 2.54
CA ALA A 24 -18.91 18.07 2.49
C ALA A 24 -18.40 17.96 1.04
N ILE A 25 -19.13 17.25 0.16
CA ILE A 25 -18.81 17.15 -1.27
C ILE A 25 -18.80 18.54 -1.92
N TYR A 26 -19.84 19.34 -1.64
CA TYR A 26 -19.97 20.70 -2.18
C TYR A 26 -18.83 21.60 -1.71
N GLU A 27 -18.59 21.65 -0.39
CA GLU A 27 -17.56 22.48 0.22
C GLU A 27 -16.16 22.13 -0.31
N LEU A 28 -15.79 20.85 -0.30
CA LEU A 28 -14.47 20.39 -0.77
C LEU A 28 -14.28 20.63 -2.27
N SER A 29 -15.31 20.35 -3.09
CA SER A 29 -15.22 20.57 -4.53
C SER A 29 -15.09 22.06 -4.87
N ASN A 30 -15.81 22.94 -4.19
CA ASN A 30 -15.71 24.38 -4.37
C ASN A 30 -14.37 24.92 -3.85
N GLY A 31 -13.84 24.41 -2.74
CA GLY A 31 -12.53 24.78 -2.26
C GLY A 31 -11.42 24.48 -3.28
N ILE A 32 -11.50 23.31 -3.97
CA ILE A 32 -10.56 22.98 -5.04
C ILE A 32 -10.71 23.96 -6.21
N LYS A 33 -11.94 24.27 -6.63
CA LYS A 33 -12.19 25.25 -7.71
C LYS A 33 -11.74 26.67 -7.33
N SER A 34 -11.78 27.00 -6.05
CA SER A 34 -11.28 28.26 -5.49
C SER A 34 -9.76 28.25 -5.20
N ASN A 35 -9.04 27.21 -5.64
CA ASN A 35 -7.61 27.04 -5.45
C ASN A 35 -7.17 26.97 -3.98
N TYR A 36 -8.00 26.45 -3.07
CA TYR A 36 -7.54 26.14 -1.72
C TYR A 36 -6.51 25.02 -1.78
N LYS A 37 -5.30 25.29 -1.27
CA LYS A 37 -4.21 24.31 -1.29
C LYS A 37 -4.48 23.15 -0.32
N TYR A 38 -4.94 23.47 0.88
CA TYR A 38 -5.17 22.49 1.94
C TYR A 38 -6.60 22.58 2.45
N GLN A 39 -7.27 21.44 2.55
CA GLN A 39 -8.60 21.29 3.11
C GLN A 39 -8.64 20.02 3.97
N THR A 40 -9.50 19.99 4.97
CA THR A 40 -9.66 18.80 5.83
C THR A 40 -11.11 18.32 5.78
N LEU A 41 -11.30 17.03 5.49
CA LEU A 41 -12.55 16.30 5.74
C LEU A 41 -12.46 15.66 7.12
N LEU A 42 -13.09 16.28 8.12
CA LEU A 42 -13.26 15.70 9.44
C LEU A 42 -14.44 14.74 9.41
N GLY A 43 -14.15 13.47 9.11
CA GLY A 43 -15.20 12.45 8.97
C GLY A 43 -15.08 11.37 10.05
N VAL A 44 -16.13 11.18 10.85
CA VAL A 44 -16.15 10.11 11.85
C VAL A 44 -16.05 8.72 11.19
N THR A 45 -15.62 7.73 11.95
CA THR A 45 -15.56 6.35 11.46
C THR A 45 -16.95 5.87 11.05
N GLY A 46 -17.06 5.33 9.82
CA GLY A 46 -18.34 4.84 9.27
C GLY A 46 -19.27 5.92 8.69
N SER A 47 -18.80 7.15 8.53
CA SER A 47 -19.57 8.21 7.86
C SER A 47 -19.55 8.13 6.33
N GLY A 48 -18.74 7.23 5.73
CA GLY A 48 -18.61 7.08 4.28
C GLY A 48 -17.64 8.09 3.64
N LYS A 49 -16.51 8.39 4.30
CA LYS A 49 -15.48 9.30 3.78
C LYS A 49 -15.02 8.95 2.37
N THR A 50 -14.77 7.65 2.09
CA THR A 50 -14.33 7.18 0.76
C THR A 50 -15.33 7.56 -0.32
N TYR A 51 -16.63 7.38 -0.06
CA TYR A 51 -17.69 7.74 -1.00
C TYR A 51 -17.76 9.26 -1.23
N THR A 52 -17.61 10.06 -0.16
CA THR A 52 -17.53 11.53 -0.25
C THR A 52 -16.38 11.96 -1.14
N VAL A 53 -15.20 11.40 -0.90
CA VAL A 53 -13.97 11.68 -1.67
C VAL A 53 -14.13 11.24 -3.13
N ALA A 54 -14.73 10.07 -3.39
CA ALA A 54 -15.03 9.63 -4.76
C ALA A 54 -15.90 10.64 -5.52
N ASN A 55 -16.94 11.16 -4.87
CA ASN A 55 -17.77 12.22 -5.46
C ASN A 55 -17.01 13.53 -5.71
N VAL A 56 -16.08 13.90 -4.84
CA VAL A 56 -15.20 15.05 -5.07
C VAL A 56 -14.33 14.81 -6.30
N ILE A 57 -13.70 13.63 -6.45
CA ILE A 57 -12.91 13.27 -7.64
C ILE A 57 -13.74 13.38 -8.91
N GLN A 58 -14.95 12.84 -8.90
CA GLN A 58 -15.87 12.97 -10.04
C GLN A 58 -16.20 14.43 -10.36
N ASN A 59 -16.39 15.28 -9.36
CA ASN A 59 -16.77 16.68 -9.56
C ASN A 59 -15.61 17.56 -10.07
N VAL A 60 -14.36 17.21 -9.72
CA VAL A 60 -13.19 18.02 -10.09
C VAL A 60 -12.45 17.49 -11.30
N GLN A 61 -12.60 16.21 -11.65
CA GLN A 61 -12.02 15.59 -12.85
C GLN A 61 -10.49 15.70 -12.93
N LEU A 62 -9.78 15.58 -11.81
CA LEU A 62 -8.33 15.64 -11.74
C LEU A 62 -7.74 14.26 -11.48
N PRO A 63 -6.60 13.88 -12.10
CA PRO A 63 -5.82 12.73 -11.67
C PRO A 63 -5.55 12.83 -10.18
N THR A 64 -5.70 11.72 -9.47
CA THR A 64 -5.72 11.75 -8.01
C THR A 64 -4.73 10.76 -7.41
N LEU A 65 -3.93 11.23 -6.44
CA LEU A 65 -3.12 10.40 -5.55
C LEU A 65 -3.82 10.27 -4.21
N VAL A 66 -4.13 9.04 -3.81
CA VAL A 66 -4.68 8.71 -2.48
C VAL A 66 -3.56 8.07 -1.65
N LEU A 67 -3.12 8.75 -0.60
CA LEU A 67 -2.05 8.29 0.28
C LEU A 67 -2.64 7.64 1.52
N ALA A 68 -2.36 6.35 1.72
CA ALA A 68 -2.77 5.57 2.89
C ALA A 68 -1.58 5.28 3.82
N PRO A 69 -1.78 5.15 5.14
CA PRO A 69 -0.69 4.96 6.10
C PRO A 69 -0.03 3.58 6.06
N ASN A 70 -0.66 2.57 5.47
CA ASN A 70 -0.12 1.21 5.34
C ASN A 70 -0.65 0.46 4.11
N LYS A 71 0.00 -0.67 3.76
CA LYS A 71 -0.35 -1.49 2.59
C LYS A 71 -1.80 -2.01 2.64
N THR A 72 -2.25 -2.48 3.80
CA THR A 72 -3.58 -3.08 3.99
C THR A 72 -4.70 -2.07 3.73
N LEU A 73 -4.58 -0.86 4.30
CA LEU A 73 -5.55 0.20 4.07
C LEU A 73 -5.50 0.71 2.62
N ALA A 74 -4.29 0.77 2.03
CA ALA A 74 -4.14 1.12 0.62
C ALA A 74 -4.86 0.09 -0.29
N ALA A 75 -4.73 -1.22 -0.02
CA ALA A 75 -5.43 -2.26 -0.77
C ALA A 75 -6.95 -2.14 -0.61
N GLN A 76 -7.44 -1.93 0.60
CA GLN A 76 -8.86 -1.69 0.85
C GLN A 76 -9.40 -0.49 0.07
N LEU A 77 -8.71 0.65 0.12
CA LEU A 77 -9.12 1.85 -0.61
C LEU A 77 -9.07 1.66 -2.12
N CYS A 78 -8.04 0.93 -2.62
CA CYS A 78 -7.93 0.60 -4.03
C CYS A 78 -9.15 -0.22 -4.50
N ASN A 79 -9.57 -1.22 -3.74
CA ASN A 79 -10.76 -2.01 -4.05
C ASN A 79 -12.04 -1.16 -3.99
N GLU A 80 -12.22 -0.33 -2.95
CA GLU A 80 -13.38 0.58 -2.84
C GLU A 80 -13.44 1.56 -4.03
N PHE A 81 -12.32 2.17 -4.42
CA PHE A 81 -12.28 3.05 -5.60
C PHE A 81 -12.50 2.29 -6.91
N SER A 82 -11.99 1.07 -7.06
CA SER A 82 -12.24 0.24 -8.24
C SER A 82 -13.72 -0.13 -8.40
N GLU A 83 -14.43 -0.35 -7.27
CA GLU A 83 -15.87 -0.55 -7.29
C GLU A 83 -16.63 0.72 -7.69
N PHE A 84 -16.20 1.90 -7.24
CA PHE A 84 -16.83 3.17 -7.60
C PHE A 84 -16.49 3.62 -9.02
N PHE A 85 -15.32 3.28 -9.55
CA PHE A 85 -14.81 3.73 -10.84
C PHE A 85 -14.41 2.56 -11.76
N PRO A 86 -15.34 1.65 -12.12
CA PRO A 86 -15.02 0.43 -12.86
C PRO A 86 -14.46 0.68 -14.28
N ASP A 87 -14.74 1.84 -14.87
CA ASP A 87 -14.30 2.21 -16.21
C ASP A 87 -13.04 3.09 -16.23
N ASN A 88 -12.57 3.54 -15.05
CA ASN A 88 -11.41 4.39 -14.90
C ASN A 88 -10.18 3.58 -14.42
N ALA A 89 -8.99 4.16 -14.54
CA ALA A 89 -7.77 3.52 -14.04
C ALA A 89 -7.64 3.74 -12.53
N VAL A 90 -7.77 2.68 -11.75
CA VAL A 90 -7.47 2.67 -10.32
C VAL A 90 -6.26 1.80 -10.10
N GLU A 91 -5.16 2.42 -9.70
CA GLU A 91 -3.83 1.82 -9.66
C GLU A 91 -3.32 1.71 -8.22
N TYR A 92 -2.47 0.69 -7.97
CA TYR A 92 -1.95 0.39 -6.64
C TYR A 92 -0.44 0.56 -6.58
N PHE A 93 0.05 1.45 -5.70
CA PHE A 93 1.47 1.77 -5.59
C PHE A 93 1.96 1.72 -4.15
N VAL A 94 2.48 0.57 -3.75
CA VAL A 94 3.05 0.35 -2.40
C VAL A 94 4.48 -0.16 -2.48
N SER A 95 5.13 -0.39 -1.35
CA SER A 95 6.45 -1.02 -1.32
C SER A 95 6.37 -2.45 -1.86
N TYR A 96 7.23 -2.80 -2.82
CA TYR A 96 7.29 -4.12 -3.45
C TYR A 96 8.09 -5.16 -2.66
N TYR A 97 8.58 -4.79 -1.47
CA TYR A 97 9.27 -5.72 -0.60
C TYR A 97 8.28 -6.50 0.28
N ASP A 98 8.31 -7.84 0.22
CA ASP A 98 7.64 -8.69 1.22
C ASP A 98 8.45 -8.70 2.52
N TYR A 99 9.77 -8.77 2.39
CA TYR A 99 10.71 -8.61 3.47
C TYR A 99 11.74 -7.53 3.14
N TYR A 100 12.05 -6.67 4.09
CA TYR A 100 13.04 -5.61 3.93
C TYR A 100 13.84 -5.41 5.20
N GLN A 101 15.11 -5.80 5.15
CA GLN A 101 16.13 -5.45 6.14
C GLN A 101 17.06 -4.42 5.52
N PRO A 102 17.01 -3.15 5.96
CA PRO A 102 17.90 -2.12 5.43
C PRO A 102 19.33 -2.36 5.86
N GLU A 103 20.27 -2.05 4.96
CA GLU A 103 21.69 -1.97 5.30
C GLU A 103 21.91 -1.01 6.48
N ALA A 104 22.62 -1.44 7.51
CA ALA A 104 22.89 -0.64 8.70
C ALA A 104 24.25 -1.02 9.33
N TYR A 105 24.81 -0.08 10.09
CA TYR A 105 25.97 -0.35 10.92
C TYR A 105 25.72 0.11 12.36
N ILE A 106 26.07 -0.73 13.33
CA ILE A 106 25.92 -0.46 14.76
C ILE A 106 27.32 -0.28 15.36
N PRO A 107 27.81 0.97 15.50
CA PRO A 107 29.19 1.23 15.94
C PRO A 107 29.51 0.65 17.31
N SER A 108 28.56 0.66 18.25
CA SER A 108 28.76 0.15 19.62
C SER A 108 29.02 -1.36 19.70
N LYS A 109 28.68 -2.11 18.63
CA LYS A 109 28.84 -3.55 18.55
C LYS A 109 29.79 -3.97 17.43
N ASP A 110 30.32 -3.00 16.69
CA ASP A 110 31.07 -3.21 15.43
C ASP A 110 30.36 -4.21 14.49
N MET A 111 29.02 -4.06 14.37
CA MET A 111 28.19 -5.00 13.64
C MET A 111 27.61 -4.34 12.38
N TYR A 112 28.01 -4.88 11.24
CA TYR A 112 27.41 -4.53 9.95
C TYR A 112 26.25 -5.48 9.65
N ILE A 113 25.12 -4.89 9.27
CA ILE A 113 23.90 -5.58 8.85
C ILE A 113 23.79 -5.38 7.35
N GLU A 114 23.89 -6.46 6.60
CA GLU A 114 23.72 -6.42 5.15
C GLU A 114 22.25 -6.19 4.78
N LYS A 115 22.05 -5.54 3.63
CA LYS A 115 20.70 -5.39 3.06
C LYS A 115 20.18 -6.77 2.66
N ASP A 116 19.03 -7.15 3.18
CA ASP A 116 18.31 -8.36 2.78
C ASP A 116 16.88 -8.01 2.36
N THR A 117 16.48 -8.50 1.20
CA THR A 117 15.18 -8.14 0.62
C THR A 117 14.58 -9.30 -0.16
N SER A 118 13.27 -9.46 0.00
CA SER A 118 12.44 -10.30 -0.88
C SER A 118 11.49 -9.40 -1.67
N ILE A 119 11.54 -9.49 -2.99
CA ILE A 119 10.74 -8.68 -3.90
C ILE A 119 9.49 -9.47 -4.26
N ASN A 120 8.34 -8.79 -4.24
CA ASN A 120 7.07 -9.30 -4.74
C ASN A 120 6.88 -8.82 -6.18
N GLU A 121 7.01 -9.74 -7.14
CA GLU A 121 6.92 -9.45 -8.58
C GLU A 121 5.56 -8.89 -8.98
N GLU A 122 4.47 -9.35 -8.35
CA GLU A 122 3.13 -8.85 -8.63
C GLU A 122 2.95 -7.39 -8.21
N ILE A 123 3.49 -7.03 -7.03
CA ILE A 123 3.48 -5.61 -6.61
C ILE A 123 4.38 -4.77 -7.51
N GLU A 124 5.50 -5.30 -7.98
CA GLU A 124 6.38 -4.60 -8.94
C GLU A 124 5.64 -4.34 -10.26
N LYS A 125 4.93 -5.33 -10.79
CA LYS A 125 4.05 -5.19 -11.96
C LYS A 125 3.01 -4.08 -11.77
N LEU A 126 2.32 -4.05 -10.61
CA LEU A 126 1.33 -3.01 -10.31
C LEU A 126 1.95 -1.61 -10.23
N ARG A 127 3.18 -1.49 -9.74
CA ARG A 127 3.91 -0.21 -9.74
C ARG A 127 4.27 0.26 -11.15
N LEU A 128 4.67 -0.65 -12.02
CA LEU A 128 4.92 -0.36 -13.44
C LEU A 128 3.62 -0.01 -14.17
N SER A 129 2.50 -0.71 -13.86
CA SER A 129 1.17 -0.35 -14.35
C SER A 129 0.80 1.07 -13.97
N THR A 130 1.00 1.46 -12.72
CA THR A 130 0.73 2.81 -12.22
C THR A 130 1.44 3.88 -13.04
N THR A 131 2.75 3.73 -13.26
CA THR A 131 3.52 4.71 -14.03
C THR A 131 3.14 4.73 -15.51
N ASN A 132 2.83 3.58 -16.08
CA ASN A 132 2.30 3.48 -17.44
C ASN A 132 0.94 4.18 -17.57
N ALA A 133 0.01 3.95 -16.63
CA ALA A 133 -1.31 4.58 -16.61
C ALA A 133 -1.21 6.11 -16.55
N LEU A 134 -0.33 6.65 -15.69
CA LEU A 134 -0.10 8.10 -15.57
C LEU A 134 0.40 8.74 -16.88
N TYR A 135 1.11 7.98 -17.71
CA TYR A 135 1.55 8.46 -19.03
C TYR A 135 0.49 8.33 -20.12
N THR A 136 -0.38 7.34 -20.05
CA THR A 136 -1.30 6.98 -21.14
C THR A 136 -2.73 7.46 -20.91
N ARG A 137 -3.11 7.80 -19.67
CA ARG A 137 -4.48 8.19 -19.29
C ARG A 137 -4.50 9.49 -18.49
N ASN A 138 -5.66 10.16 -18.47
CA ASN A 138 -5.92 11.33 -17.63
C ASN A 138 -6.86 11.01 -16.45
N ASP A 139 -7.55 9.89 -16.51
CA ASP A 139 -8.54 9.42 -15.54
C ASP A 139 -7.94 8.36 -14.62
N VAL A 140 -6.87 8.74 -13.90
CA VAL A 140 -6.09 7.83 -13.05
C VAL A 140 -6.25 8.19 -11.58
N ILE A 141 -6.63 7.21 -10.77
CA ILE A 141 -6.59 7.26 -9.30
C ILE A 141 -5.47 6.31 -8.85
N VAL A 142 -4.44 6.83 -8.22
CA VAL A 142 -3.36 6.03 -7.66
C VAL A 142 -3.54 5.94 -6.15
N VAL A 143 -3.73 4.74 -5.63
CA VAL A 143 -3.74 4.50 -4.19
C VAL A 143 -2.36 4.01 -3.76
N ALA A 144 -1.70 4.78 -2.91
CA ALA A 144 -0.32 4.55 -2.55
C ALA A 144 -0.09 4.52 -1.03
N SER A 145 0.95 3.84 -0.60
CA SER A 145 1.53 4.02 0.74
C SER A 145 2.60 5.12 0.71
N VAL A 146 3.21 5.41 1.85
CA VAL A 146 4.32 6.37 1.95
C VAL A 146 5.52 6.05 1.02
N SER A 147 5.56 4.84 0.41
CA SER A 147 6.56 4.49 -0.60
C SER A 147 6.55 5.40 -1.83
N CYS A 148 5.47 6.14 -2.09
CA CYS A 148 5.37 7.10 -3.19
C CYS A 148 6.31 8.31 -3.07
N ILE A 149 6.83 8.61 -1.87
CA ILE A 149 7.78 9.71 -1.67
C ILE A 149 9.25 9.27 -1.78
N TYR A 150 9.51 7.98 -2.01
CA TYR A 150 10.88 7.47 -2.23
C TYR A 150 11.32 7.65 -3.66
N GLY A 151 12.65 7.64 -3.85
CA GLY A 151 13.29 7.80 -5.14
C GLY A 151 12.78 6.80 -6.17
N LEU A 152 12.41 7.30 -7.34
CA LEU A 152 12.00 6.57 -8.52
C LEU A 152 12.85 7.07 -9.70
N GLY A 153 12.87 6.32 -10.81
CA GLY A 153 13.61 6.74 -12.01
C GLY A 153 13.14 8.10 -12.55
N SER A 154 13.87 8.63 -13.54
CA SER A 154 13.51 9.90 -14.17
C SER A 154 12.24 9.79 -15.01
N PRO A 155 11.16 10.54 -14.73
CA PRO A 155 9.94 10.53 -15.53
C PRO A 155 10.22 10.91 -16.99
N SER A 156 11.05 11.92 -17.24
CA SER A 156 11.37 12.37 -18.60
C SER A 156 12.05 11.29 -19.43
N GLU A 157 12.96 10.54 -18.83
CA GLU A 157 13.65 9.44 -19.53
C GLU A 157 12.73 8.24 -19.74
N TYR A 158 11.94 7.89 -18.72
CA TYR A 158 10.92 6.87 -18.87
C TYR A 158 9.96 7.17 -20.02
N GLY A 159 9.54 8.42 -20.14
CA GLY A 159 8.67 8.87 -21.22
C GLY A 159 9.33 8.85 -22.63
N LYS A 160 10.62 9.21 -22.74
CA LYS A 160 11.36 9.24 -24.02
C LYS A 160 11.67 7.85 -24.56
N GLN A 161 11.89 6.87 -23.67
CA GLN A 161 12.31 5.52 -24.06
C GLN A 161 11.15 4.59 -24.38
N ARG A 162 9.90 5.03 -24.32
CA ARG A 162 8.76 4.23 -24.76
C ARG A 162 8.82 3.96 -26.26
N ILE A 163 8.52 2.73 -26.63
CA ILE A 163 8.45 2.31 -28.03
C ILE A 163 7.01 2.48 -28.51
N ILE A 164 6.79 3.26 -29.54
CA ILE A 164 5.48 3.44 -30.17
C ILE A 164 5.52 2.68 -31.48
N LEU A 165 4.63 1.72 -31.66
CA LEU A 165 4.48 0.92 -32.87
C LEU A 165 3.12 1.21 -33.50
N ARG A 166 3.10 1.45 -34.81
CA ARG A 166 1.88 1.67 -35.59
C ARG A 166 1.86 0.78 -36.79
N VAL A 167 0.70 0.27 -37.14
CA VAL A 167 0.49 -0.49 -38.37
C VAL A 167 0.79 0.41 -39.56
N GLY A 168 1.63 -0.07 -40.50
CA GLY A 168 2.08 0.65 -41.69
C GLY A 168 3.29 1.56 -41.49
N GLU A 169 3.87 1.64 -40.25
CA GLU A 169 5.14 2.34 -40.04
C GLU A 169 6.34 1.38 -40.16
N GLU A 170 7.45 1.89 -40.65
CA GLU A 170 8.71 1.18 -40.80
C GLU A 170 9.42 1.04 -39.45
N HIS A 171 9.64 -0.20 -39.04
CA HIS A 171 10.35 -0.58 -37.81
C HIS A 171 11.24 -1.80 -38.09
N PRO A 172 12.50 -1.62 -38.53
CA PRO A 172 13.41 -2.74 -38.79
C PRO A 172 13.50 -3.66 -37.57
N ARG A 173 13.31 -4.97 -37.78
CA ARG A 173 13.24 -5.97 -36.72
C ARG A 173 14.42 -5.87 -35.76
N GLU A 174 15.63 -5.76 -36.26
CA GLU A 174 16.85 -5.67 -35.44
C GLU A 174 16.90 -4.38 -34.62
N GLU A 175 16.33 -3.29 -35.12
CA GLU A 175 16.21 -2.04 -34.38
C GLU A 175 15.16 -2.16 -33.24
N LEU A 176 14.02 -2.79 -33.56
CA LEU A 176 12.99 -3.06 -32.54
C LEU A 176 13.54 -3.94 -31.40
N ILE A 177 14.28 -5.00 -31.72
CA ILE A 177 14.93 -5.86 -30.74
C ILE A 177 15.91 -5.04 -29.87
N ARG A 178 16.76 -4.21 -30.48
CA ARG A 178 17.68 -3.34 -29.72
C ARG A 178 16.94 -2.35 -28.82
N LYS A 179 15.85 -1.75 -29.30
CA LYS A 179 15.01 -0.85 -28.51
C LYS A 179 14.42 -1.59 -27.29
N LEU A 180 13.92 -2.83 -27.48
CA LEU A 180 13.39 -3.65 -26.38
C LEU A 180 14.45 -3.95 -25.30
N VAL A 181 15.66 -4.36 -25.71
CA VAL A 181 16.77 -4.59 -24.78
C VAL A 181 17.16 -3.30 -24.03
N ASN A 182 17.20 -2.17 -24.74
CA ASN A 182 17.51 -0.86 -24.12
C ASN A 182 16.51 -0.47 -23.02
N ILE A 183 15.23 -0.83 -23.18
CA ILE A 183 14.19 -0.59 -22.17
C ILE A 183 14.04 -1.75 -21.17
N ARG A 184 15.06 -2.60 -21.09
CA ARG A 184 15.22 -3.69 -20.11
C ARG A 184 14.25 -4.86 -20.28
N TYR A 185 13.78 -5.12 -21.51
CA TYR A 185 13.17 -6.41 -21.82
C TYR A 185 14.25 -7.45 -22.08
N GLU A 186 14.04 -8.65 -21.56
CA GLU A 186 14.93 -9.80 -21.77
C GLU A 186 14.42 -10.66 -22.94
N ARG A 187 15.32 -11.06 -23.86
CA ARG A 187 14.97 -12.04 -24.88
C ARG A 187 14.98 -13.43 -24.28
N ASN A 188 13.84 -14.09 -24.29
CA ASN A 188 13.73 -15.49 -23.89
C ASN A 188 12.69 -16.19 -24.79
N ASP A 189 13.16 -17.10 -25.65
CA ASP A 189 12.31 -17.79 -26.61
C ASP A 189 11.57 -18.98 -25.99
N TYR A 190 11.96 -19.41 -24.78
CA TYR A 190 11.41 -20.58 -24.07
C TYR A 190 10.50 -20.19 -22.90
N ASP A 191 10.97 -19.30 -22.03
CA ASP A 191 10.25 -18.82 -20.85
C ASP A 191 9.69 -17.42 -21.12
N PHE A 192 8.41 -17.36 -21.50
CA PHE A 192 7.73 -16.13 -21.92
C PHE A 192 6.90 -15.56 -20.79
N ASN A 193 7.55 -14.76 -19.93
CA ASN A 193 6.97 -14.10 -18.76
C ASN A 193 7.00 -12.58 -18.87
N HIS A 194 6.46 -11.87 -17.88
CA HIS A 194 6.47 -10.40 -17.82
C HIS A 194 7.87 -9.83 -18.00
N GLY A 195 7.99 -8.77 -18.79
CA GLY A 195 9.27 -8.11 -19.08
C GLY A 195 10.14 -8.87 -20.10
N LYS A 196 9.62 -9.91 -20.74
CA LYS A 196 10.35 -10.68 -21.75
C LYS A 196 9.75 -10.54 -23.14
N PHE A 197 10.57 -10.81 -24.14
CA PHE A 197 10.12 -10.90 -25.53
C PHE A 197 10.74 -12.11 -26.20
N ARG A 198 10.08 -12.60 -27.25
CA ARG A 198 10.59 -13.69 -28.12
C ARG A 198 10.41 -13.35 -29.57
N VAL A 199 11.25 -13.95 -30.40
CA VAL A 199 11.29 -13.66 -31.86
C VAL A 199 11.17 -14.97 -32.62
N LYS A 200 10.18 -15.06 -33.51
CA LYS A 200 9.96 -16.20 -34.39
C LYS A 200 9.75 -15.70 -35.83
N GLY A 201 10.78 -15.83 -36.67
CA GLY A 201 10.72 -15.31 -38.03
C GLY A 201 10.52 -13.78 -38.04
N ASP A 202 9.46 -13.32 -38.69
CA ASP A 202 9.10 -11.89 -38.81
C ASP A 202 8.11 -11.46 -37.70
N THR A 203 7.94 -12.29 -36.69
CA THR A 203 7.05 -12.00 -35.57
C THR A 203 7.86 -11.72 -34.29
N VAL A 204 7.58 -10.60 -33.65
CA VAL A 204 8.09 -10.25 -32.32
C VAL A 204 6.94 -10.30 -31.32
N GLU A 205 7.02 -11.17 -30.36
CA GLU A 205 6.05 -11.23 -29.26
C GLU A 205 6.66 -10.63 -28.01
N ILE A 206 5.94 -9.71 -27.39
CA ILE A 206 6.38 -8.93 -26.23
C ILE A 206 5.39 -9.15 -25.10
N PHE A 207 5.88 -9.52 -23.91
CA PHE A 207 5.05 -9.57 -22.73
C PHE A 207 5.38 -8.37 -21.82
N PRO A 208 4.56 -7.31 -21.87
CA PRO A 208 4.83 -6.10 -21.10
C PRO A 208 4.94 -6.39 -19.60
N ALA A 209 5.87 -5.71 -18.93
CA ALA A 209 6.12 -5.89 -17.50
C ALA A 209 4.99 -5.37 -16.59
N TYR A 210 4.02 -4.64 -17.15
CA TYR A 210 2.99 -3.89 -16.42
C TYR A 210 1.55 -4.37 -16.70
N GLN A 211 1.36 -5.43 -17.49
CA GLN A 211 0.02 -5.96 -17.82
C GLN A 211 0.07 -7.46 -18.09
N ASP A 212 -1.10 -8.11 -18.04
CA ASP A 212 -1.23 -9.57 -18.23
C ASP A 212 -1.52 -9.98 -19.67
N ARG A 213 -1.53 -9.05 -20.61
CA ARG A 213 -1.73 -9.31 -22.03
C ARG A 213 -0.41 -9.18 -22.76
N ALA A 214 -0.08 -10.16 -23.56
CA ALA A 214 1.07 -10.09 -24.46
C ALA A 214 0.69 -9.42 -25.77
N VAL A 215 1.69 -8.89 -26.47
CA VAL A 215 1.57 -8.18 -27.74
C VAL A 215 2.35 -8.94 -28.79
N ARG A 216 1.70 -9.26 -29.89
CA ARG A 216 2.33 -9.84 -31.09
C ARG A 216 2.41 -8.78 -32.17
N VAL A 217 3.61 -8.50 -32.63
CA VAL A 217 3.92 -7.59 -33.74
C VAL A 217 4.37 -8.45 -34.91
N GLN A 218 3.60 -8.43 -35.99
CA GLN A 218 3.94 -9.09 -37.24
C GLN A 218 4.53 -8.08 -38.19
N LEU A 219 5.69 -8.41 -38.73
CA LEU A 219 6.42 -7.56 -39.69
C LEU A 219 6.33 -8.17 -41.10
N PHE A 220 6.26 -7.33 -42.10
CA PHE A 220 6.47 -7.71 -43.48
C PHE A 220 7.66 -6.90 -44.01
N GLY A 221 8.83 -7.52 -44.12
CA GLY A 221 10.08 -6.81 -44.23
C GLY A 221 10.35 -5.96 -43.01
N ASP A 222 10.45 -4.63 -43.20
CA ASP A 222 10.65 -3.67 -42.11
C ASP A 222 9.34 -2.97 -41.67
N ASP A 223 8.22 -3.22 -42.37
CA ASP A 223 6.94 -2.60 -42.06
C ASP A 223 6.13 -3.40 -41.01
N VAL A 224 5.49 -2.71 -40.07
CA VAL A 224 4.56 -3.31 -39.11
C VAL A 224 3.25 -3.62 -39.84
N GLU A 225 3.01 -4.89 -40.16
CA GLU A 225 1.80 -5.35 -40.83
C GLU A 225 0.60 -5.44 -39.89
N LYS A 226 0.83 -5.96 -38.66
CA LYS A 226 -0.24 -6.24 -37.73
C LYS A 226 0.23 -6.23 -36.30
N ILE A 227 -0.62 -5.70 -35.41
CA ILE A 227 -0.41 -5.69 -33.95
C ILE A 227 -1.62 -6.37 -33.29
N VAL A 228 -1.38 -7.42 -32.49
CA VAL A 228 -2.42 -8.22 -31.84
C VAL A 228 -2.14 -8.32 -30.36
N GLU A 229 -3.12 -8.00 -29.51
CA GLU A 229 -3.07 -8.38 -28.11
C GLU A 229 -3.61 -9.80 -27.93
N PHE A 230 -2.92 -10.63 -27.14
CA PHE A 230 -3.29 -12.02 -26.94
C PHE A 230 -2.98 -12.50 -25.51
N ASN A 231 -3.66 -13.58 -25.11
CA ASN A 231 -3.36 -14.26 -23.85
C ASN A 231 -2.07 -15.08 -24.01
N PRO A 232 -1.02 -14.83 -23.20
CA PRO A 232 0.27 -15.52 -23.36
C PRO A 232 0.20 -17.03 -23.06
N VAL A 233 -0.79 -17.49 -22.29
CA VAL A 233 -0.98 -18.91 -21.91
C VAL A 233 -1.84 -19.65 -22.95
N THR A 234 -3.01 -19.10 -23.30
CA THR A 234 -3.95 -19.75 -24.21
C THR A 234 -3.69 -19.45 -25.68
N GLY A 235 -2.96 -18.37 -25.98
CA GLY A 235 -2.75 -17.85 -27.35
C GLY A 235 -3.98 -17.15 -27.95
N GLU A 236 -5.08 -17.04 -27.19
CA GLU A 236 -6.33 -16.41 -27.63
C GLU A 236 -6.14 -14.91 -27.90
N SER A 237 -6.62 -14.43 -29.06
CA SER A 237 -6.54 -13.00 -29.39
C SER A 237 -7.64 -12.22 -28.73
N TYR A 238 -7.26 -11.08 -28.10
CA TYR A 238 -8.21 -10.10 -27.56
C TYR A 238 -8.64 -9.05 -28.58
N GLY A 239 -7.87 -8.89 -29.67
CA GLY A 239 -8.16 -7.96 -30.74
C GLY A 239 -6.92 -7.41 -31.42
N GLU A 240 -7.15 -6.64 -32.50
CA GLU A 240 -6.12 -5.98 -33.28
C GLU A 240 -6.06 -4.49 -32.89
N ASN A 241 -4.84 -3.97 -32.77
CA ASN A 241 -4.59 -2.58 -32.44
C ASN A 241 -3.91 -1.86 -33.61
N GLN A 242 -4.30 -0.63 -33.90
CA GLN A 242 -3.62 0.20 -34.88
C GLN A 242 -2.34 0.82 -34.34
N VAL A 243 -2.28 1.03 -33.02
CA VAL A 243 -1.14 1.64 -32.32
C VAL A 243 -0.97 0.95 -30.98
N ILE A 244 0.27 0.66 -30.61
CA ILE A 244 0.60 0.21 -29.25
C ILE A 244 1.82 0.95 -28.72
N ILE A 245 1.84 1.16 -27.41
CA ILE A 245 2.96 1.79 -26.70
C ILE A 245 3.54 0.76 -25.73
N ILE A 246 4.81 0.43 -25.91
CA ILE A 246 5.55 -0.44 -25.00
C ILE A 246 6.36 0.44 -24.06
N SER A 247 6.02 0.42 -22.81
CA SER A 247 6.73 1.13 -21.74
C SER A 247 7.89 0.30 -21.19
N PRO A 248 8.91 0.91 -20.58
CA PRO A 248 10.05 0.20 -20.01
C PRO A 248 9.68 -0.84 -18.96
N ALA A 249 10.47 -1.92 -18.90
CA ALA A 249 10.29 -2.99 -17.93
C ALA A 249 10.80 -2.65 -16.52
N THR A 250 11.39 -1.48 -16.32
CA THR A 250 11.87 -1.00 -15.01
C THR A 250 11.76 0.52 -14.91
N HIS A 251 11.67 1.03 -13.68
CA HIS A 251 11.71 2.49 -13.45
C HIS A 251 13.12 3.09 -13.57
N PHE A 252 14.15 2.29 -13.33
CA PHE A 252 15.54 2.74 -13.40
C PHE A 252 16.16 2.36 -14.73
N LEU A 253 16.14 3.29 -15.66
CA LEU A 253 16.76 3.14 -16.97
C LEU A 253 18.17 3.76 -16.94
N THR A 254 19.14 3.01 -17.41
CA THR A 254 20.53 3.48 -17.58
C THR A 254 20.87 3.47 -19.08
N ASN A 255 21.34 4.60 -19.58
CA ASN A 255 21.90 4.71 -20.92
C ASN A 255 23.43 4.54 -20.84
N VAL A 256 24.06 3.96 -21.85
CA VAL A 256 25.53 3.73 -21.90
C VAL A 256 26.31 5.03 -21.63
N HIS A 257 25.91 6.14 -22.21
CA HIS A 257 26.55 7.45 -21.96
C HIS A 257 26.39 7.96 -20.53
N TRP A 258 25.34 7.52 -19.82
CA TRP A 258 25.16 7.87 -18.42
C TRP A 258 26.03 7.02 -17.51
N VAL A 259 26.24 5.76 -17.88
CA VAL A 259 27.13 4.86 -17.13
C VAL A 259 28.55 5.40 -17.11
N GLU A 260 29.12 5.79 -18.28
CA GLU A 260 30.46 6.37 -18.36
C GLU A 260 30.61 7.64 -17.51
N ARG A 261 29.63 8.57 -17.63
CA ARG A 261 29.60 9.78 -16.81
C ARG A 261 29.49 9.48 -15.32
N ALA A 262 28.62 8.53 -14.95
CA ALA A 262 28.41 8.14 -13.56
C ALA A 262 29.67 7.53 -12.95
N LEU A 263 30.33 6.62 -13.68
CA LEU A 263 31.58 5.99 -13.24
C LEU A 263 32.66 7.03 -12.97
N LYS A 264 32.85 7.99 -13.87
CA LYS A 264 33.80 9.08 -13.68
C LYS A 264 33.47 9.92 -12.43
N SER A 265 32.22 10.29 -12.26
CA SER A 265 31.77 11.10 -11.12
C SER A 265 31.84 10.31 -9.79
N ILE A 266 31.59 8.98 -9.80
CA ILE A 266 31.78 8.11 -8.63
C ILE A 266 33.27 8.03 -8.26
N GLU A 267 34.15 7.88 -9.25
CA GLU A 267 35.61 7.82 -9.02
C GLU A 267 36.14 9.13 -8.41
N GLU A 268 35.71 10.27 -8.92
CA GLU A 268 36.07 11.59 -8.38
C GLU A 268 35.66 11.72 -6.90
N GLU A 269 34.41 11.38 -6.56
CA GLU A 269 33.93 11.37 -5.17
C GLU A 269 34.68 10.37 -4.29
N LEU A 270 34.99 9.18 -4.82
CA LEU A 270 35.78 8.15 -4.10
C LEU A 270 37.18 8.65 -3.72
N ILE A 271 37.89 9.22 -4.70
CA ILE A 271 39.24 9.78 -4.47
C ILE A 271 39.22 10.83 -3.36
N GLU A 272 38.28 11.75 -3.44
CA GLU A 272 38.11 12.81 -2.44
C GLU A 272 37.82 12.24 -1.05
N ARG A 273 36.89 11.28 -0.97
CA ARG A 273 36.47 10.71 0.32
C ARG A 273 37.53 9.83 0.95
N VAL A 274 38.28 9.05 0.16
CA VAL A 274 39.42 8.25 0.63
C VAL A 274 40.52 9.19 1.17
N LYS A 275 40.83 10.28 0.47
CA LYS A 275 41.79 11.30 0.94
C LYS A 275 41.33 11.90 2.27
N TYR A 276 40.06 12.20 2.40
CA TYR A 276 39.48 12.70 3.66
C TYR A 276 39.68 11.70 4.81
N PHE A 277 39.35 10.41 4.63
CA PHE A 277 39.53 9.40 5.68
C PHE A 277 40.99 9.23 6.07
N LYS A 278 41.90 9.17 5.09
CA LYS A 278 43.35 9.09 5.34
C LYS A 278 43.87 10.30 6.13
N SER A 279 43.36 11.52 5.84
CA SER A 279 43.75 12.72 6.61
C SER A 279 43.24 12.73 8.05
N GLN A 280 42.18 11.98 8.34
CA GLN A 280 41.63 11.82 9.69
C GLN A 280 42.21 10.59 10.42
N GLY A 281 43.18 9.88 9.83
CA GLY A 281 43.76 8.67 10.41
C GLY A 281 42.86 7.43 10.35
N LYS A 282 41.72 7.49 9.63
CA LYS A 282 40.72 6.42 9.46
C LYS A 282 41.10 5.52 8.30
N LEU A 283 42.17 4.72 8.48
CA LEU A 283 42.72 3.88 7.40
C LEU A 283 41.81 2.71 7.03
N LEU A 284 41.13 2.12 8.02
CA LEU A 284 40.24 0.98 7.81
C LEU A 284 39.02 1.42 7.00
N GLU A 285 38.42 2.56 7.35
CA GLU A 285 37.28 3.14 6.63
C GLU A 285 37.66 3.52 5.19
N ALA A 286 38.87 4.06 5.00
CA ALA A 286 39.39 4.39 3.67
C ALA A 286 39.52 3.15 2.79
N GLN A 287 40.11 2.05 3.32
CA GLN A 287 40.31 0.80 2.59
C GLN A 287 38.97 0.12 2.28
N ARG A 288 38.06 0.07 3.25
CA ARG A 288 36.72 -0.50 3.09
C ARG A 288 35.95 0.20 1.98
N LEU A 289 35.90 1.51 2.02
CA LEU A 289 35.22 2.32 1.02
C LEU A 289 35.82 2.14 -0.38
N GLU A 290 37.15 2.17 -0.47
CA GLU A 290 37.88 2.04 -1.73
C GLU A 290 37.61 0.68 -2.37
N SER A 291 37.78 -0.43 -1.63
CA SER A 291 37.55 -1.78 -2.13
C SER A 291 36.13 -2.01 -2.58
N ARG A 292 35.14 -1.58 -1.78
CA ARG A 292 33.72 -1.76 -2.10
C ARG A 292 33.31 -0.95 -3.31
N THR A 293 33.67 0.34 -3.35
CA THR A 293 33.25 1.22 -4.44
C THR A 293 33.89 0.81 -5.76
N LYS A 294 35.18 0.38 -5.80
CA LYS A 294 35.82 -0.12 -7.02
C LYS A 294 35.12 -1.37 -7.55
N TYR A 295 34.79 -2.32 -6.65
CA TYR A 295 34.01 -3.51 -7.04
C TYR A 295 32.63 -3.14 -7.62
N ASP A 296 31.90 -2.23 -6.95
CA ASP A 296 30.60 -1.77 -7.44
C ASP A 296 30.72 -1.08 -8.81
N MET A 297 31.80 -0.29 -9.04
CA MET A 297 32.10 0.35 -10.34
C MET A 297 32.38 -0.66 -11.44
N GLU A 298 33.16 -1.71 -11.17
CA GLU A 298 33.43 -2.80 -12.13
C GLU A 298 32.11 -3.50 -12.52
N MET A 299 31.26 -3.82 -11.55
CA MET A 299 29.95 -4.42 -11.79
C MET A 299 29.04 -3.51 -12.65
N ILE A 300 29.03 -2.20 -12.37
CA ILE A 300 28.26 -1.23 -13.16
C ILE A 300 28.80 -1.14 -14.59
N ALA A 301 30.12 -1.17 -14.78
CA ALA A 301 30.75 -1.10 -16.11
C ALA A 301 30.44 -2.33 -16.96
N GLU A 302 30.57 -3.54 -16.40
CA GLU A 302 30.46 -4.81 -17.13
C GLU A 302 29.01 -5.28 -17.30
N VAL A 303 28.20 -5.17 -16.23
CA VAL A 303 26.86 -5.73 -16.18
C VAL A 303 25.75 -4.63 -16.23
N GLY A 304 26.15 -3.37 -16.01
CA GLY A 304 25.21 -2.25 -15.90
C GLY A 304 24.44 -2.22 -14.59
N PHE A 305 24.84 -3.04 -13.60
CA PHE A 305 24.15 -3.17 -12.30
C PHE A 305 25.13 -3.60 -11.20
N CYS A 306 24.89 -3.18 -9.96
CA CYS A 306 25.56 -3.69 -8.77
C CYS A 306 24.59 -3.79 -7.59
N GLY A 307 24.93 -4.60 -6.58
CA GLY A 307 24.17 -4.68 -5.33
C GLY A 307 24.15 -3.33 -4.61
N GLY A 308 22.94 -2.72 -4.46
CA GLY A 308 22.79 -1.40 -3.87
C GLY A 308 23.03 -0.24 -4.84
N ILE A 309 22.80 -0.44 -6.13
CA ILE A 309 22.95 0.58 -7.19
C ILE A 309 22.19 1.87 -6.88
N GLU A 310 21.14 1.80 -6.09
CA GLU A 310 20.38 2.96 -5.63
C GLU A 310 21.23 3.97 -4.83
N ASN A 311 22.32 3.53 -4.21
CA ASN A 311 23.24 4.42 -3.50
C ASN A 311 24.07 5.33 -4.43
N TYR A 312 24.10 4.97 -5.72
CA TYR A 312 24.74 5.76 -6.78
C TYR A 312 23.75 6.53 -7.65
N SER A 313 22.46 6.57 -7.25
CA SER A 313 21.37 7.20 -8.02
C SER A 313 21.65 8.66 -8.39
N ARG A 314 22.31 9.45 -7.54
CA ARG A 314 22.73 10.82 -7.84
C ARG A 314 23.62 10.89 -9.07
N HIS A 315 24.66 10.06 -9.13
CA HIS A 315 25.61 10.00 -10.25
C HIS A 315 24.95 9.49 -11.54
N ILE A 316 24.13 8.42 -11.42
CA ILE A 316 23.42 7.83 -12.54
C ILE A 316 22.45 8.84 -13.17
N LEU A 317 21.70 9.57 -12.34
CA LEU A 317 20.74 10.58 -12.81
C LEU A 317 21.39 11.93 -13.15
N GLY A 318 22.67 12.12 -12.83
CA GLY A 318 23.39 13.37 -13.06
C GLY A 318 22.87 14.54 -12.26
N LYS A 319 22.45 14.26 -11.01
CA LYS A 319 21.91 15.27 -10.09
C LYS A 319 23.00 15.91 -9.24
N GLU A 320 22.76 17.16 -8.84
CA GLU A 320 23.61 17.87 -7.88
C GLU A 320 23.43 17.34 -6.44
N PRO A 321 24.47 17.49 -5.57
CA PRO A 321 24.36 17.11 -4.18
C PRO A 321 23.18 17.79 -3.48
N GLY A 322 22.33 17.01 -2.80
CA GLY A 322 21.16 17.50 -2.07
C GLY A 322 19.93 17.82 -2.92
N GLU A 323 20.01 17.69 -4.24
CA GLU A 323 18.87 17.89 -5.12
C GLU A 323 17.69 16.93 -4.79
N THR A 324 16.47 17.45 -4.97
CA THR A 324 15.25 16.70 -4.68
C THR A 324 15.15 15.44 -5.58
N PRO A 325 14.95 14.25 -5.00
CA PRO A 325 14.80 13.03 -5.79
C PRO A 325 13.54 13.05 -6.63
N ASN A 326 13.57 12.36 -7.78
CA ASN A 326 12.35 12.07 -8.52
C ASN A 326 11.57 10.98 -7.80
N THR A 327 10.27 11.14 -7.72
CA THR A 327 9.37 10.26 -6.99
C THR A 327 8.12 9.96 -7.84
N LEU A 328 7.17 9.19 -7.33
CA LEU A 328 5.91 8.96 -8.03
C LEU A 328 5.17 10.28 -8.34
N LEU A 329 5.30 11.30 -7.47
CA LEU A 329 4.64 12.59 -7.66
C LEU A 329 5.07 13.27 -8.98
N ASP A 330 6.30 13.02 -9.44
CA ASP A 330 6.85 13.60 -10.65
C ASP A 330 6.32 12.93 -11.95
N PHE A 331 5.61 11.80 -11.82
CA PHE A 331 4.91 11.14 -12.92
C PHE A 331 3.49 11.70 -13.14
N PHE A 332 2.93 12.38 -12.13
CA PHE A 332 1.66 13.07 -12.28
C PHE A 332 1.78 14.31 -13.18
N PRO A 333 0.69 14.77 -13.80
CA PRO A 333 0.66 16.09 -14.44
C PRO A 333 0.80 17.20 -13.39
N ASP A 334 1.11 18.44 -13.84
CA ASP A 334 1.29 19.59 -12.96
C ASP A 334 0.08 19.90 -12.07
N ASP A 335 -1.10 19.50 -12.50
CA ASP A 335 -2.35 19.71 -11.77
C ASP A 335 -3.00 18.35 -11.45
N PHE A 336 -2.93 17.97 -10.19
CA PHE A 336 -3.51 16.75 -9.66
C PHE A 336 -3.97 16.96 -8.21
N LEU A 337 -4.89 16.11 -7.78
CA LEU A 337 -5.41 16.12 -6.42
C LEU A 337 -4.65 15.10 -5.55
N VAL A 338 -4.31 15.50 -4.34
CA VAL A 338 -3.77 14.59 -3.32
C VAL A 338 -4.77 14.43 -2.20
N ILE A 339 -5.07 13.19 -1.85
CA ILE A 339 -5.91 12.84 -0.71
C ILE A 339 -5.04 12.08 0.28
N ILE A 340 -4.92 12.58 1.49
CA ILE A 340 -4.13 11.93 2.54
C ILE A 340 -5.10 11.31 3.55
N ASP A 341 -5.29 10.00 3.42
CA ASP A 341 -6.19 9.27 4.31
C ASP A 341 -5.51 8.96 5.64
N GLU A 342 -6.32 8.98 6.71
CA GLU A 342 -5.86 8.92 8.10
C GLU A 342 -4.64 9.84 8.32
N SER A 343 -4.79 11.10 7.91
CA SER A 343 -3.70 12.10 7.81
C SER A 343 -2.94 12.29 9.13
N HIS A 344 -3.62 12.13 10.26
CA HIS A 344 -3.00 12.17 11.59
C HIS A 344 -1.88 11.13 11.79
N ILE A 345 -1.80 10.10 10.92
CA ILE A 345 -0.74 9.10 10.87
C ILE A 345 0.16 9.32 9.66
N ALA A 346 -0.42 9.50 8.46
CA ALA A 346 0.33 9.60 7.22
C ALA A 346 1.25 10.84 7.17
N VAL A 347 0.81 12.00 7.68
CA VAL A 347 1.64 13.21 7.72
C VAL A 347 2.85 13.07 8.63
N PRO A 348 2.73 12.58 9.89
CA PRO A 348 3.90 12.23 10.71
C PRO A 348 4.84 11.21 10.07
N GLN A 349 4.33 10.22 9.31
CA GLN A 349 5.16 9.28 8.56
C GLN A 349 5.99 9.98 7.50
N ILE A 350 5.40 10.82 6.64
CA ILE A 350 6.13 11.61 5.64
C ILE A 350 7.25 12.41 6.31
N ARG A 351 6.95 13.08 7.43
CA ARG A 351 7.93 13.87 8.19
C ARG A 351 9.06 13.03 8.77
N GLY A 352 8.74 11.84 9.28
CA GLY A 352 9.69 10.98 9.99
C GLY A 352 10.61 10.18 9.08
N MET A 353 10.16 9.80 7.87
CA MET A 353 10.89 8.92 6.95
C MET A 353 12.27 9.48 6.57
N TYR A 354 12.35 10.75 6.21
CA TYR A 354 13.61 11.39 5.86
C TYR A 354 14.64 11.34 7.00
N LYS A 355 14.22 11.67 8.22
CA LYS A 355 15.14 11.72 9.38
C LYS A 355 15.70 10.34 9.72
N GLY A 356 14.84 9.30 9.69
CA GLY A 356 15.23 7.92 9.95
C GLY A 356 16.22 7.38 8.90
N ASP A 357 15.93 7.57 7.62
CA ASP A 357 16.80 7.15 6.53
C ASP A 357 18.15 7.86 6.56
N ARG A 358 18.15 9.19 6.76
CA ARG A 358 19.38 9.99 6.86
C ARG A 358 20.27 9.54 8.02
N SER A 359 19.72 9.33 9.21
CA SER A 359 20.50 8.92 10.38
C SER A 359 21.22 7.59 10.15
N ARG A 360 20.51 6.61 9.59
CA ARG A 360 21.05 5.30 9.25
C ARG A 360 22.17 5.38 8.20
N LYS A 361 21.93 6.10 7.10
CA LYS A 361 22.90 6.27 6.01
C LYS A 361 24.10 7.11 6.41
N GLN A 362 23.90 8.12 7.25
CA GLN A 362 25.00 8.93 7.77
C GLN A 362 26.03 8.06 8.50
N THR A 363 25.55 7.10 9.32
CA THR A 363 26.45 6.14 9.99
C THR A 363 27.22 5.29 8.98
N LEU A 364 26.58 4.81 7.92
CA LEU A 364 27.27 4.06 6.86
C LEU A 364 28.36 4.88 6.16
N VAL A 365 28.09 6.15 5.91
CA VAL A 365 29.03 7.10 5.29
C VAL A 365 30.18 7.44 6.24
N ASP A 366 29.94 7.66 7.52
CA ASP A 366 30.96 8.05 8.51
C ASP A 366 31.93 6.92 8.84
N TYR A 367 31.51 5.65 8.62
CA TYR A 367 32.31 4.46 8.84
C TYR A 367 32.79 3.78 7.54
N GLY A 368 32.73 4.46 6.40
CA GLY A 368 33.32 4.02 5.14
C GLY A 368 32.61 2.86 4.46
N PHE A 369 31.33 2.61 4.73
CA PHE A 369 30.54 1.60 4.01
C PHE A 369 29.92 2.14 2.74
N ARG A 370 29.63 3.44 2.67
CA ARG A 370 29.03 4.10 1.50
C ARG A 370 29.64 5.48 1.26
N LEU A 371 29.58 5.93 -0.01
CA LEU A 371 29.93 7.29 -0.40
C LEU A 371 28.92 8.30 0.16
N PRO A 372 29.29 9.58 0.32
CA PRO A 372 28.38 10.64 0.71
C PRO A 372 27.13 10.76 -0.20
N SER A 373 27.29 10.48 -1.49
CA SER A 373 26.18 10.45 -2.48
C SER A 373 25.04 9.49 -2.12
N ALA A 374 25.28 8.47 -1.31
CA ALA A 374 24.24 7.57 -0.81
C ALA A 374 23.15 8.31 0.02
N LEU A 375 23.49 9.48 0.60
CA LEU A 375 22.54 10.33 1.31
C LEU A 375 21.50 10.98 0.40
N ASP A 376 21.76 11.07 -0.91
CA ASP A 376 20.87 11.69 -1.89
C ASP A 376 19.81 10.70 -2.42
N ASN A 377 20.04 9.40 -2.25
CA ASN A 377 18.97 8.39 -2.41
C ASN A 377 18.09 8.37 -1.15
N ARG A 378 17.12 9.22 -1.09
CA ARG A 378 16.34 9.52 0.10
C ARG A 378 14.86 9.74 -0.22
N PRO A 379 13.94 9.58 0.75
CA PRO A 379 12.58 10.05 0.59
C PRO A 379 12.53 11.60 0.57
N LEU A 380 11.44 12.15 0.05
CA LEU A 380 11.15 13.58 0.13
C LEU A 380 11.10 14.04 1.59
N ARG A 381 11.55 15.28 1.81
CA ARG A 381 11.21 16.01 3.04
C ARG A 381 9.76 16.47 2.97
N LEU A 382 9.14 16.75 4.11
CA LEU A 382 7.76 17.26 4.12
C LEU A 382 7.63 18.59 3.34
N GLU A 383 8.63 19.44 3.42
CA GLU A 383 8.68 20.72 2.71
C GLU A 383 8.69 20.48 1.18
N GLU A 384 9.56 19.57 0.71
CA GLU A 384 9.66 19.19 -0.71
C GLU A 384 8.36 18.52 -1.21
N PHE A 385 7.74 17.70 -0.38
CA PHE A 385 6.42 17.14 -0.68
C PHE A 385 5.38 18.25 -0.85
N ASN A 386 5.35 19.20 0.09
CA ASN A 386 4.42 20.33 0.06
C ASN A 386 4.64 21.26 -1.17
N GLU A 387 5.87 21.40 -1.66
CA GLU A 387 6.17 22.16 -2.88
C GLU A 387 5.62 21.49 -4.12
N LYS A 388 5.69 20.15 -4.20
CA LYS A 388 5.21 19.37 -5.35
C LYS A 388 3.68 19.29 -5.45
N VAL A 389 2.95 19.45 -4.34
CA VAL A 389 1.50 19.29 -4.30
C VAL A 389 0.79 20.64 -4.29
N LYS A 390 -0.24 20.79 -5.12
CA LYS A 390 -1.02 22.04 -5.24
C LYS A 390 -2.38 21.97 -4.54
N ARG A 391 -2.99 20.79 -4.45
CA ARG A 391 -4.33 20.55 -3.90
C ARG A 391 -4.31 19.32 -3.02
N VAL A 392 -4.58 19.50 -1.74
CA VAL A 392 -4.56 18.44 -0.75
C VAL A 392 -5.85 18.41 0.05
N ILE A 393 -6.46 17.24 0.16
CA ILE A 393 -7.54 16.97 1.12
C ILE A 393 -7.00 15.99 2.16
N PHE A 394 -6.98 16.40 3.41
CA PHE A 394 -6.74 15.52 4.55
C PHE A 394 -8.05 14.83 4.93
N THR A 395 -8.07 13.51 5.02
CA THR A 395 -9.24 12.78 5.53
C THR A 395 -8.90 12.10 6.83
N THR A 396 -9.66 12.39 7.89
CA THR A 396 -9.44 11.80 9.22
C THR A 396 -10.62 12.05 10.13
N ALA A 397 -10.80 11.19 11.15
CA ALA A 397 -11.72 11.45 12.25
C ALA A 397 -11.11 12.36 13.34
N THR A 398 -9.78 12.50 13.35
CA THR A 398 -9.01 13.16 14.41
C THR A 398 -7.86 13.97 13.79
N PRO A 399 -8.14 15.11 13.13
CA PRO A 399 -7.10 15.94 12.53
C PRO A 399 -6.11 16.42 13.59
N GLY A 400 -4.80 16.32 13.26
CA GLY A 400 -3.73 16.83 14.09
C GLY A 400 -3.62 18.35 14.08
N LEU A 401 -2.69 18.89 14.85
CA LEU A 401 -2.43 20.34 14.90
C LEU A 401 -1.96 20.87 13.54
N TYR A 402 -1.18 20.06 12.80
CA TYR A 402 -0.68 20.46 11.50
C TYR A 402 -1.82 20.69 10.52
N GLU A 403 -2.70 19.70 10.34
CA GLU A 403 -3.84 19.80 9.42
C GLU A 403 -4.75 20.98 9.80
N LYS A 404 -5.07 21.12 11.09
CA LYS A 404 -5.89 22.24 11.59
C LYS A 404 -5.26 23.61 11.32
N SER A 405 -3.93 23.72 11.39
CA SER A 405 -3.23 25.00 11.25
C SER A 405 -3.09 25.46 9.80
N ILE A 406 -3.01 24.54 8.84
CA ILE A 406 -2.77 24.87 7.43
C ILE A 406 -4.02 24.80 6.53
N SER A 407 -5.07 24.12 6.98
CA SER A 407 -6.28 23.98 6.18
C SER A 407 -7.06 25.28 6.07
N SER A 408 -7.37 25.68 4.83
CA SER A 408 -8.21 26.84 4.53
C SER A 408 -9.67 26.64 4.95
N GLN A 409 -10.12 25.36 4.97
CA GLN A 409 -11.44 24.98 5.49
C GLN A 409 -11.41 23.56 6.07
N ILE A 410 -12.35 23.30 6.97
CA ILE A 410 -12.61 21.99 7.55
C ILE A 410 -14.06 21.64 7.30
N ALA A 411 -14.31 20.66 6.43
CA ALA A 411 -15.65 20.13 6.19
C ALA A 411 -15.91 19.01 7.21
N GLU A 412 -16.98 19.16 8.02
CA GLU A 412 -17.36 18.13 9.00
C GLU A 412 -18.35 17.14 8.38
N GLN A 413 -18.10 15.85 8.64
CA GLN A 413 -18.97 14.74 8.25
C GLN A 413 -19.18 13.83 9.47
N ILE A 414 -20.12 14.24 10.31
CA ILE A 414 -20.39 13.63 11.62
C ILE A 414 -21.51 12.60 11.54
N ILE A 415 -22.49 12.81 10.67
CA ILE A 415 -23.66 11.94 10.53
C ILE A 415 -23.28 10.66 9.80
N ARG A 416 -23.68 9.50 10.37
CA ARG A 416 -23.58 8.21 9.69
C ARG A 416 -24.86 7.90 8.94
N PRO A 417 -24.78 7.44 7.68
CA PRO A 417 -25.98 7.04 6.92
C PRO A 417 -26.83 5.96 7.60
N THR A 418 -26.22 5.15 8.46
CA THR A 418 -26.89 4.08 9.24
C THR A 418 -27.65 4.58 10.46
N GLY A 419 -27.55 5.87 10.79
CA GLY A 419 -28.12 6.44 12.01
C GLY A 419 -27.36 6.07 13.29
N LEU A 420 -26.27 5.30 13.22
CA LEU A 420 -25.46 4.95 14.39
C LEU A 420 -24.84 6.20 15.02
N VAL A 421 -24.91 6.27 16.35
CA VAL A 421 -24.35 7.37 17.12
C VAL A 421 -23.02 6.98 17.77
N ASP A 422 -22.21 7.97 18.14
CA ASP A 422 -20.98 7.70 18.91
C ASP A 422 -21.34 7.07 20.28
N PRO A 423 -20.48 6.17 20.80
CA PRO A 423 -20.80 5.41 22.01
C PRO A 423 -20.85 6.31 23.23
N GLU A 424 -21.57 5.84 24.26
CA GLU A 424 -21.52 6.44 25.60
C GLU A 424 -20.17 6.15 26.24
N VAL A 425 -19.56 7.17 26.87
CA VAL A 425 -18.28 7.05 27.55
C VAL A 425 -18.48 7.20 29.05
N ALA A 426 -18.13 6.16 29.82
CA ALA A 426 -18.13 6.17 31.28
C ALA A 426 -16.70 6.19 31.81
N ILE A 427 -16.41 7.07 32.77
CA ILE A 427 -15.16 7.08 33.54
C ILE A 427 -15.38 6.39 34.87
N ARG A 428 -14.52 5.42 35.22
CA ARG A 428 -14.59 4.66 36.47
C ARG A 428 -13.23 4.63 37.14
N PRO A 429 -13.17 4.53 38.48
CA PRO A 429 -11.91 4.49 39.23
C PRO A 429 -11.08 3.24 38.86
N THR A 430 -9.75 3.35 38.98
CA THR A 430 -8.84 2.22 38.75
C THR A 430 -8.92 1.18 39.87
N ARG A 431 -9.29 1.59 41.09
CA ARG A 431 -9.50 0.66 42.19
C ARG A 431 -10.67 -0.29 41.92
N GLY A 432 -10.39 -1.59 41.87
CA GLY A 432 -11.39 -2.62 41.54
C GLY A 432 -11.73 -2.68 40.05
N GLN A 433 -10.91 -2.09 39.18
CA GLN A 433 -11.14 -2.05 37.70
C GLN A 433 -11.31 -3.45 37.11
N ILE A 434 -10.54 -4.45 37.59
CA ILE A 434 -10.59 -5.81 37.02
C ILE A 434 -11.91 -6.49 37.37
N ASP A 435 -12.38 -6.43 38.63
CA ASP A 435 -13.65 -7.02 39.03
C ASP A 435 -14.83 -6.38 38.29
N ASN A 436 -14.78 -5.06 38.15
CA ASN A 436 -15.76 -4.30 37.39
C ASN A 436 -15.75 -4.70 35.92
N LEU A 437 -14.56 -4.80 35.30
CA LEU A 437 -14.38 -5.23 33.92
C LEU A 437 -14.94 -6.64 33.70
N VAL A 438 -14.62 -7.61 34.58
CA VAL A 438 -15.14 -8.98 34.49
C VAL A 438 -16.66 -8.99 34.54
N SER A 439 -17.27 -8.18 35.42
CA SER A 439 -18.74 -8.05 35.48
C SER A 439 -19.31 -7.53 34.14
N GLU A 440 -18.72 -6.51 33.56
CA GLU A 440 -19.16 -5.94 32.26
C GLU A 440 -18.95 -6.93 31.12
N ILE A 441 -17.82 -7.65 31.06
CA ILE A 441 -17.58 -8.71 30.09
C ILE A 441 -18.69 -9.77 30.16
N LYS A 442 -18.99 -10.29 31.34
CA LYS A 442 -20.05 -11.32 31.53
C LYS A 442 -21.41 -10.83 31.05
N LYS A 443 -21.76 -9.53 31.24
CA LYS A 443 -23.00 -8.95 30.73
C LYS A 443 -23.04 -8.97 29.18
N ARG A 444 -21.91 -8.66 28.49
CA ARG A 444 -21.82 -8.62 27.05
C ARG A 444 -21.80 -10.02 26.43
N VAL A 445 -21.04 -10.92 27.01
CA VAL A 445 -20.96 -12.33 26.58
C VAL A 445 -22.34 -13.01 26.62
N ARG A 446 -23.15 -12.75 27.64
CA ARG A 446 -24.54 -13.26 27.74
C ARG A 446 -25.43 -12.78 26.58
N LYS A 447 -25.11 -11.63 25.96
CA LYS A 447 -25.80 -11.06 24.78
C LYS A 447 -25.16 -11.47 23.46
N ASN A 448 -24.17 -12.35 23.50
CA ASN A 448 -23.36 -12.73 22.33
C ASN A 448 -22.63 -11.56 21.66
N GLU A 449 -22.27 -10.54 22.45
CA GLU A 449 -21.52 -9.37 22.01
C GLU A 449 -20.03 -9.53 22.32
N ARG A 450 -19.15 -8.75 21.67
CA ARG A 450 -17.70 -8.83 21.80
C ARG A 450 -17.14 -7.63 22.56
N VAL A 451 -15.99 -7.84 23.19
CA VAL A 451 -15.33 -6.86 24.05
C VAL A 451 -13.89 -6.64 23.58
N LEU A 452 -13.48 -5.37 23.46
CA LEU A 452 -12.09 -4.98 23.26
C LEU A 452 -11.54 -4.37 24.54
N ILE A 453 -10.32 -4.73 24.91
CA ILE A 453 -9.62 -4.19 26.08
C ILE A 453 -8.26 -3.66 25.65
N THR A 454 -7.96 -2.40 25.99
CA THR A 454 -6.66 -1.80 25.70
C THR A 454 -5.82 -1.66 26.96
N THR A 455 -4.57 -2.16 26.90
CA THR A 455 -3.57 -2.09 27.97
C THR A 455 -2.39 -1.21 27.55
N LEU A 456 -1.47 -0.91 28.47
CA LEU A 456 -0.27 -0.09 28.18
C LEU A 456 0.94 -0.92 27.76
N THR A 457 1.05 -2.17 28.23
CA THR A 457 2.23 -3.02 27.98
C THR A 457 1.84 -4.42 27.52
N LYS A 458 2.78 -5.09 26.82
CA LYS A 458 2.60 -6.49 26.39
C LYS A 458 2.33 -7.41 27.58
N ARG A 459 3.17 -7.30 28.61
CA ARG A 459 3.04 -8.10 29.81
C ARG A 459 1.66 -7.97 30.45
N MET A 460 1.16 -6.74 30.59
CA MET A 460 -0.19 -6.51 31.12
C MET A 460 -1.28 -7.15 30.23
N ALA A 461 -1.12 -7.17 28.92
CA ALA A 461 -2.07 -7.84 28.02
C ALA A 461 -2.05 -9.36 28.19
N GLU A 462 -0.85 -9.93 28.32
CA GLU A 462 -0.65 -11.37 28.55
C GLU A 462 -1.19 -11.79 29.92
N ASP A 463 -0.78 -11.13 31.01
CA ASP A 463 -1.22 -11.40 32.38
C ASP A 463 -2.75 -11.28 32.51
N LEU A 464 -3.36 -10.26 31.93
CA LEU A 464 -4.81 -10.08 31.94
C LEU A 464 -5.51 -11.18 31.12
N SER A 465 -4.97 -11.61 29.99
CA SER A 465 -5.56 -12.68 29.20
C SER A 465 -5.50 -14.01 29.92
N GLU A 466 -4.41 -14.33 30.61
CA GLU A 466 -4.27 -15.51 31.44
C GLU A 466 -5.28 -15.50 32.60
N TYR A 467 -5.39 -14.38 33.30
CA TYR A 467 -6.37 -14.21 34.39
C TYR A 467 -7.81 -14.39 33.91
N LEU A 468 -8.21 -13.76 32.80
CA LEU A 468 -9.55 -13.91 32.23
C LEU A 468 -9.83 -15.36 31.78
N SER A 469 -8.84 -16.03 31.19
CA SER A 469 -8.94 -17.45 30.84
C SER A 469 -9.17 -18.33 32.05
N GLY A 470 -8.48 -18.06 33.16
CA GLY A 470 -8.69 -18.74 34.46
C GLY A 470 -10.10 -18.56 35.01
N LEU A 471 -10.82 -17.53 34.61
CA LEU A 471 -12.24 -17.28 34.93
C LEU A 471 -13.22 -17.88 33.91
N ASN A 472 -12.77 -18.78 33.01
CA ASN A 472 -13.56 -19.40 31.96
C ASN A 472 -14.12 -18.36 30.93
N ILE A 473 -13.45 -17.24 30.73
CA ILE A 473 -13.77 -16.27 29.68
C ILE A 473 -12.92 -16.60 28.44
N ARG A 474 -13.56 -16.78 27.29
CA ARG A 474 -12.85 -17.01 26.02
C ARG A 474 -12.17 -15.73 25.58
N VAL A 475 -10.86 -15.67 25.70
CA VAL A 475 -10.04 -14.48 25.44
C VAL A 475 -8.84 -14.79 24.55
N ARG A 476 -8.44 -13.83 23.76
CA ARG A 476 -7.16 -13.79 23.03
C ARG A 476 -6.49 -12.44 23.24
N TYR A 477 -5.18 -12.40 23.07
CA TYR A 477 -4.44 -11.14 23.09
C TYR A 477 -3.78 -10.87 21.74
N LEU A 478 -3.55 -9.58 21.46
CA LEU A 478 -2.95 -9.10 20.23
C LEU A 478 -1.84 -8.08 20.53
N HIS A 479 -0.63 -8.30 19.99
CA HIS A 479 0.48 -7.35 20.10
C HIS A 479 1.27 -7.26 18.78
N SER A 480 2.27 -6.36 18.73
CA SER A 480 3.01 -5.99 17.52
C SER A 480 3.91 -7.08 16.93
N THR A 481 4.20 -8.16 17.65
CA THR A 481 5.06 -9.26 17.18
C THR A 481 4.26 -10.43 16.58
N ILE A 482 2.92 -10.37 16.63
CA ILE A 482 2.06 -11.33 15.95
C ILE A 482 2.09 -11.02 14.45
N ASP A 483 2.34 -12.05 13.65
CA ASP A 483 2.40 -11.90 12.21
C ASP A 483 1.03 -11.50 11.61
N THR A 484 1.03 -11.08 10.35
CA THR A 484 -0.17 -10.56 9.68
C THR A 484 -1.25 -11.63 9.52
N ILE A 485 -0.86 -12.88 9.21
CA ILE A 485 -1.81 -13.99 8.98
C ILE A 485 -2.49 -14.37 10.30
N GLU A 486 -1.71 -14.53 11.36
CA GLU A 486 -2.26 -14.86 12.68
C GLU A 486 -3.16 -13.75 13.21
N ARG A 487 -2.79 -12.49 12.96
CA ARG A 487 -3.64 -11.33 13.27
C ARG A 487 -5.01 -11.42 12.60
N ILE A 488 -5.06 -11.78 11.33
CA ILE A 488 -6.31 -11.93 10.58
C ILE A 488 -7.14 -13.07 11.14
N LYS A 489 -6.51 -14.22 11.48
CA LYS A 489 -7.18 -15.34 12.12
C LYS A 489 -7.80 -14.95 13.46
N ILE A 490 -7.07 -14.19 14.28
CA ILE A 490 -7.55 -13.69 15.57
C ILE A 490 -8.77 -12.78 15.36
N LEU A 491 -8.70 -11.83 14.43
CA LEU A 491 -9.82 -10.91 14.15
C LEU A 491 -11.06 -11.64 13.61
N ARG A 492 -10.85 -12.62 12.74
CA ARG A 492 -11.92 -13.49 12.24
C ARG A 492 -12.54 -14.29 13.38
N GLY A 493 -11.71 -14.90 14.26
CA GLY A 493 -12.19 -15.65 15.41
C GLY A 493 -13.00 -14.78 16.41
N LEU A 494 -12.65 -13.51 16.60
CA LEU A 494 -13.47 -12.58 17.38
C LEU A 494 -14.84 -12.37 16.75
N ARG A 495 -14.90 -12.17 15.44
CA ARG A 495 -16.17 -11.97 14.71
C ARG A 495 -17.01 -13.24 14.61
N SER A 496 -16.40 -14.40 14.35
CA SER A 496 -17.11 -15.69 14.30
C SER A 496 -17.62 -16.13 15.68
N GLY A 497 -17.04 -15.57 16.76
CA GLY A 497 -17.41 -15.93 18.13
C GLY A 497 -16.63 -17.11 18.69
N ASP A 498 -15.48 -17.44 18.12
CA ASP A 498 -14.58 -18.46 18.67
C ASP A 498 -14.08 -18.03 20.06
N PHE A 499 -14.00 -16.73 20.29
CA PHE A 499 -13.75 -16.11 21.58
C PHE A 499 -14.49 -14.78 21.71
N ASP A 500 -14.62 -14.26 22.94
CA ASP A 500 -15.49 -13.12 23.26
C ASP A 500 -14.73 -11.83 23.54
N VAL A 501 -13.47 -11.95 23.98
CA VAL A 501 -12.67 -10.83 24.45
C VAL A 501 -11.34 -10.78 23.72
N LEU A 502 -11.00 -9.61 23.20
CA LEU A 502 -9.69 -9.34 22.62
C LEU A 502 -8.97 -8.29 23.47
N VAL A 503 -7.79 -8.65 24.00
CA VAL A 503 -6.90 -7.77 24.77
C VAL A 503 -5.73 -7.34 23.89
N GLY A 504 -5.35 -6.06 23.94
CA GLY A 504 -4.16 -5.62 23.21
C GLY A 504 -3.67 -4.23 23.60
N ILE A 505 -2.43 -3.92 23.21
CA ILE A 505 -1.80 -2.64 23.51
C ILE A 505 -2.29 -1.56 22.57
N ASN A 506 -2.21 -1.82 21.29
CA ASN A 506 -2.59 -0.91 20.23
C ASN A 506 -3.53 -1.61 19.25
N LEU A 507 -4.79 -1.75 19.68
CA LEU A 507 -5.88 -2.28 18.85
C LEU A 507 -6.34 -1.24 17.80
N LEU A 508 -5.64 -0.10 17.73
CA LEU A 508 -5.99 1.06 16.92
C LEU A 508 -5.46 1.01 15.50
N ARG A 509 -4.67 0.00 15.14
CA ARG A 509 -4.17 -0.07 13.76
C ARG A 509 -5.36 -0.09 12.83
N GLU A 510 -5.32 0.82 11.87
CA GLU A 510 -6.37 1.19 10.95
C GLU A 510 -6.97 -0.03 10.22
N GLY A 511 -8.23 0.08 9.82
CA GLY A 511 -8.89 -0.98 9.03
C GLY A 511 -9.66 -2.03 9.83
N LEU A 512 -9.73 -1.96 11.17
CA LEU A 512 -10.56 -2.89 11.96
C LEU A 512 -12.03 -2.48 11.94
N ASP A 513 -12.83 -3.24 11.21
CA ASP A 513 -14.30 -3.12 11.18
C ASP A 513 -14.93 -4.27 11.97
N LEU A 514 -15.29 -4.01 13.23
CA LEU A 514 -15.80 -5.01 14.18
C LEU A 514 -17.19 -4.59 14.69
N PRO A 515 -18.25 -4.77 13.90
CA PRO A 515 -19.60 -4.37 14.30
C PRO A 515 -20.16 -5.17 15.49
N GLU A 516 -19.58 -6.33 15.80
CA GLU A 516 -19.96 -7.18 16.93
C GLU A 516 -19.47 -6.65 18.28
N VAL A 517 -18.54 -5.68 18.27
CA VAL A 517 -17.99 -5.08 19.49
C VAL A 517 -18.95 -4.06 20.07
N SER A 518 -19.47 -4.35 21.27
CA SER A 518 -20.36 -3.45 22.02
C SER A 518 -19.68 -2.79 23.21
N LEU A 519 -18.53 -3.30 23.68
CA LEU A 519 -17.77 -2.70 24.77
C LEU A 519 -16.31 -2.52 24.40
N VAL A 520 -15.81 -1.32 24.65
CA VAL A 520 -14.37 -1.03 24.63
C VAL A 520 -13.96 -0.58 26.04
N ALA A 521 -13.01 -1.29 26.64
CA ALA A 521 -12.47 -0.95 27.95
C ALA A 521 -11.02 -0.42 27.80
N ILE A 522 -10.74 0.73 28.37
CA ILE A 522 -9.44 1.37 28.36
C ILE A 522 -8.91 1.38 29.79
N LEU A 523 -7.92 0.51 30.06
CA LEU A 523 -7.28 0.45 31.37
C LEU A 523 -6.23 1.56 31.49
N ASP A 524 -6.07 2.09 32.71
CA ASP A 524 -5.10 3.14 33.03
C ASP A 524 -5.16 4.30 32.01
N ALA A 525 -6.36 4.83 31.79
CA ALA A 525 -6.60 5.86 30.79
C ALA A 525 -5.96 7.20 31.17
N ASP A 526 -5.65 7.43 32.44
CA ASP A 526 -4.98 8.62 32.97
C ASP A 526 -3.44 8.60 32.84
N LYS A 527 -2.85 7.48 32.43
CA LYS A 527 -1.40 7.40 32.20
C LYS A 527 -1.06 8.07 30.85
N GLU A 528 -0.86 9.37 30.88
CA GLU A 528 -0.58 10.16 29.67
C GLU A 528 0.62 9.61 28.90
N GLY A 529 0.50 9.63 27.56
CA GLY A 529 1.50 9.17 26.62
C GLY A 529 0.89 8.96 25.24
N PHE A 530 1.69 8.45 24.30
CA PHE A 530 1.27 8.26 22.94
C PHE A 530 -0.01 7.41 22.80
N LEU A 531 -0.16 6.35 23.62
CA LEU A 531 -1.32 5.45 23.62
C LEU A 531 -2.57 6.01 24.34
N ARG A 532 -2.44 7.11 25.05
CA ARG A 532 -3.52 7.76 25.80
C ARG A 532 -3.65 9.25 25.46
N SER A 533 -3.12 9.66 24.30
CA SER A 533 -3.37 11.00 23.75
C SER A 533 -4.83 11.15 23.33
N GLU A 534 -5.31 12.38 23.21
CA GLU A 534 -6.67 12.71 22.75
C GLU A 534 -7.03 11.96 21.46
N ILE A 535 -6.14 11.98 20.46
CA ILE A 535 -6.30 11.30 19.17
C ILE A 535 -6.48 9.79 19.38
N SER A 536 -5.61 9.19 20.18
CA SER A 536 -5.62 7.75 20.46
C SER A 536 -6.91 7.33 21.20
N LEU A 537 -7.36 8.13 22.15
CA LEU A 537 -8.60 7.87 22.89
C LEU A 537 -9.81 7.96 21.96
N ILE A 538 -9.95 9.00 21.12
CA ILE A 538 -11.07 9.16 20.18
C ILE A 538 -11.09 7.99 19.17
N GLN A 539 -9.95 7.56 18.67
CA GLN A 539 -9.84 6.41 17.77
C GLN A 539 -10.29 5.11 18.44
N THR A 540 -9.90 4.91 19.70
CA THR A 540 -10.31 3.75 20.50
C THR A 540 -11.81 3.76 20.78
N ILE A 541 -12.35 4.91 21.17
CA ILE A 541 -13.79 5.13 21.39
C ILE A 541 -14.56 4.76 20.11
N GLY A 542 -14.09 5.19 18.96
CA GLY A 542 -14.71 4.94 17.67
C GLY A 542 -14.85 3.45 17.30
N ARG A 543 -14.15 2.52 17.97
CA ARG A 543 -14.30 1.08 17.72
C ARG A 543 -15.65 0.53 18.22
N ALA A 544 -16.29 1.15 19.21
CA ALA A 544 -17.61 0.78 19.68
C ALA A 544 -18.77 1.46 18.91
N SER A 545 -18.47 2.36 17.95
CA SER A 545 -19.51 3.19 17.29
C SER A 545 -20.32 2.46 16.20
N ARG A 546 -20.02 1.19 15.93
CA ARG A 546 -20.70 0.37 14.91
C ARG A 546 -21.80 -0.53 15.49
N ASN A 547 -21.95 -0.52 16.80
CA ASN A 547 -22.98 -1.25 17.54
C ASN A 547 -23.95 -0.25 18.17
N VAL A 548 -25.26 -0.51 18.08
CA VAL A 548 -26.29 0.34 18.70
C VAL A 548 -26.12 0.40 20.22
N GLY A 549 -25.70 -0.71 20.84
CA GLY A 549 -25.39 -0.80 22.28
C GLY A 549 -23.96 -0.43 22.62
N GLY A 550 -23.24 0.28 21.75
CA GLY A 550 -21.84 0.62 21.92
C GLY A 550 -21.58 1.45 23.19
N MET A 551 -20.64 1.01 24.03
CA MET A 551 -20.22 1.68 25.26
C MET A 551 -18.70 1.65 25.39
N VAL A 552 -18.14 2.69 25.97
CA VAL A 552 -16.71 2.76 26.33
C VAL A 552 -16.57 2.99 27.83
N ILE A 553 -15.70 2.24 28.46
CA ILE A 553 -15.33 2.45 29.87
C ILE A 553 -13.85 2.82 29.92
N MET A 554 -13.56 3.98 30.47
CA MET A 554 -12.21 4.44 30.79
C MET A 554 -11.97 4.28 32.28
N TYR A 555 -10.98 3.48 32.65
CA TYR A 555 -10.55 3.37 34.04
C TYR A 555 -9.45 4.41 34.29
N ALA A 556 -9.77 5.38 35.16
CA ALA A 556 -8.90 6.51 35.47
C ALA A 556 -9.23 7.05 36.86
N ASP A 557 -8.20 7.38 37.63
CA ASP A 557 -8.35 8.09 38.90
C ASP A 557 -8.30 9.60 38.71
N ASP A 558 -7.51 10.06 37.74
CA ASP A 558 -7.38 11.47 37.35
C ASP A 558 -7.99 11.73 35.96
N ILE A 559 -8.71 12.84 35.82
CA ILE A 559 -9.24 13.29 34.53
C ILE A 559 -8.21 14.20 33.85
N THR A 560 -7.38 13.59 32.99
CA THR A 560 -6.36 14.32 32.22
C THR A 560 -6.99 15.19 31.14
N SER A 561 -6.21 16.12 30.58
CA SER A 561 -6.66 16.95 29.46
C SER A 561 -7.07 16.11 28.24
N SER A 562 -6.33 15.03 27.96
CA SER A 562 -6.64 14.07 26.89
C SER A 562 -7.97 13.36 27.09
N ILE A 563 -8.27 12.92 28.30
CA ILE A 563 -9.57 12.31 28.65
C ILE A 563 -10.68 13.36 28.49
N LYS A 564 -10.52 14.54 29.10
CA LYS A 564 -11.52 15.60 29.05
C LYS A 564 -11.90 15.97 27.63
N ASN A 565 -10.91 16.21 26.77
CA ASN A 565 -11.12 16.60 25.37
C ASN A 565 -11.77 15.48 24.54
N SER A 566 -11.31 14.24 24.71
CA SER A 566 -11.87 13.09 23.98
C SER A 566 -13.33 12.83 24.36
N VAL A 567 -13.68 12.93 25.63
CA VAL A 567 -15.08 12.77 26.10
C VAL A 567 -15.94 13.94 25.61
N TYR A 568 -15.45 15.16 25.70
CA TYR A 568 -16.15 16.35 25.21
C TYR A 568 -16.49 16.22 23.72
N GLU A 569 -15.50 15.89 22.90
CA GLU A 569 -15.69 15.77 21.45
C GLU A 569 -16.63 14.60 21.10
N THR A 570 -16.49 13.46 21.77
CA THR A 570 -17.39 12.32 21.58
C THR A 570 -18.83 12.68 21.92
N ASN A 571 -19.07 13.39 23.02
CA ASN A 571 -20.40 13.82 23.43
C ASN A 571 -20.96 14.88 22.47
N ARG A 572 -20.13 15.84 21.97
CA ARG A 572 -20.54 16.81 20.95
C ARG A 572 -21.06 16.09 19.70
N ARG A 573 -20.28 15.15 19.17
CA ARG A 573 -20.68 14.35 18.00
C ARG A 573 -21.94 13.55 18.24
N ARG A 574 -22.01 12.86 19.38
CA ARG A 574 -23.18 12.07 19.78
C ARG A 574 -24.46 12.91 19.82
N ASN A 575 -24.41 14.10 20.39
CA ASN A 575 -25.57 14.98 20.49
C ASN A 575 -26.07 15.42 19.11
N ILE A 576 -25.15 15.82 18.20
CA ILE A 576 -25.46 16.17 16.81
C ILE A 576 -26.14 14.99 16.09
N GLN A 577 -25.60 13.79 16.25
CA GLN A 577 -26.13 12.57 15.63
C GLN A 577 -27.52 12.21 16.16
N MET A 578 -27.72 12.32 17.47
CA MET A 578 -29.03 12.04 18.10
C MET A 578 -30.09 13.05 17.65
N GLU A 579 -29.75 14.35 17.57
CA GLU A 579 -30.64 15.39 17.12
C GLU A 579 -31.01 15.20 15.64
N TYR A 580 -30.05 14.90 14.78
CA TYR A 580 -30.28 14.58 13.38
C TYR A 580 -31.22 13.38 13.23
N ASN A 581 -30.97 12.28 13.95
CA ASN A 581 -31.81 11.09 13.92
C ASN A 581 -33.26 11.40 14.36
N LYS A 582 -33.42 12.24 15.38
CA LYS A 582 -34.74 12.67 15.88
C LYS A 582 -35.50 13.48 14.83
N VAL A 583 -34.86 14.46 14.21
CA VAL A 583 -35.48 15.31 13.16
C VAL A 583 -35.85 14.47 11.94
N HIS A 584 -35.00 13.57 11.49
CA HIS A 584 -35.21 12.75 10.29
C HIS A 584 -35.91 11.41 10.57
N LYS A 585 -36.31 11.15 11.83
CA LYS A 585 -36.99 9.91 12.26
C LYS A 585 -36.21 8.64 11.89
N ILE A 586 -34.85 8.70 12.00
CA ILE A 586 -33.98 7.58 11.68
C ILE A 586 -33.81 6.71 12.95
N THR A 587 -34.08 5.40 12.82
CA THR A 587 -33.81 4.42 13.86
C THR A 587 -32.45 3.80 13.60
N PRO A 588 -31.46 3.94 14.50
CA PRO A 588 -30.14 3.34 14.34
C PRO A 588 -30.22 1.81 14.20
N LYS A 589 -29.43 1.27 13.27
CA LYS A 589 -29.31 -0.19 13.07
C LYS A 589 -27.87 -0.61 13.10
N THR A 590 -27.56 -1.68 13.87
CA THR A 590 -26.24 -2.29 13.89
C THR A 590 -25.90 -2.80 12.48
N ILE A 591 -24.68 -2.55 12.03
CA ILE A 591 -24.18 -3.02 10.74
C ILE A 591 -23.97 -4.53 10.84
N ILE A 592 -24.56 -5.29 9.93
CA ILE A 592 -24.31 -6.73 9.80
C ILE A 592 -23.46 -6.94 8.55
N LYS A 593 -22.23 -7.42 8.73
CA LYS A 593 -21.33 -7.78 7.63
C LYS A 593 -20.98 -9.26 7.72
N ASN A 594 -20.93 -9.93 6.59
CA ASN A 594 -20.48 -11.33 6.54
C ASN A 594 -19.03 -11.45 7.01
N VAL A 595 -18.71 -12.55 7.72
CA VAL A 595 -17.37 -12.80 8.26
C VAL A 595 -16.33 -12.95 7.12
N SER A 596 -16.76 -13.40 5.93
CA SER A 596 -15.95 -13.43 4.72
C SER A 596 -15.40 -12.06 4.31
N ASP A 597 -16.10 -10.97 4.65
CA ASP A 597 -15.71 -9.60 4.24
C ASP A 597 -14.43 -9.10 4.93
N ILE A 598 -13.98 -9.71 6.03
CA ILE A 598 -12.67 -9.32 6.64
C ILE A 598 -11.49 -9.73 5.76
N LEU A 599 -11.56 -10.89 5.16
CA LEU A 599 -10.53 -11.36 4.23
C LEU A 599 -10.50 -10.45 2.99
N TYR A 600 -11.68 -9.97 2.55
CA TYR A 600 -11.78 -8.98 1.46
C TYR A 600 -11.23 -7.62 1.85
N THR A 601 -11.53 -7.15 3.05
CA THR A 601 -11.11 -5.83 3.55
C THR A 601 -9.61 -5.78 3.85
N SER A 602 -8.99 -6.92 4.14
CA SER A 602 -7.54 -7.03 4.37
C SER A 602 -6.72 -7.30 3.11
N GLY A 603 -7.35 -7.39 1.93
CA GLY A 603 -6.67 -7.64 0.65
C GLY A 603 -6.23 -9.10 0.46
N ILE A 604 -6.78 -10.04 1.24
CA ILE A 604 -6.32 -11.43 1.26
C ILE A 604 -7.22 -12.40 0.51
N THR A 605 -8.49 -12.04 0.25
CA THR A 605 -9.37 -12.85 -0.62
C THR A 605 -10.40 -11.97 -1.31
N SER A 606 -10.54 -12.07 -2.61
CA SER A 606 -11.65 -11.53 -3.37
C SER A 606 -12.51 -12.67 -3.92
N SER A 607 -13.81 -12.69 -3.66
CA SER A 607 -14.73 -13.50 -4.42
C SER A 607 -15.71 -12.62 -5.18
N LYS A 608 -15.65 -12.65 -6.47
CA LYS A 608 -16.70 -12.14 -7.33
C LYS A 608 -17.99 -12.91 -7.05
N LYS A 609 -19.06 -12.21 -6.69
CA LYS A 609 -20.41 -12.66 -7.02
C LYS A 609 -20.54 -12.67 -8.55
N GLY A 610 -20.10 -13.74 -9.18
CA GLY A 610 -20.49 -14.07 -10.55
C GLY A 610 -21.99 -14.34 -10.57
N ARG A 611 -22.71 -13.69 -11.45
CA ARG A 611 -24.02 -14.13 -11.91
C ARG A 611 -23.87 -15.53 -12.47
N ASP A 612 -24.83 -16.36 -12.07
CA ASP A 612 -25.13 -17.72 -12.50
C ASP A 612 -24.45 -18.87 -11.76
N GLY A 613 -25.35 -19.61 -11.14
CA GLY A 613 -25.06 -20.77 -10.31
C GLY A 613 -24.40 -21.91 -11.06
N LEU A 614 -23.16 -22.15 -10.70
CA LEU A 614 -22.57 -23.46 -10.74
C LEU A 614 -21.86 -23.67 -9.41
N LYS A 615 -22.45 -24.49 -8.57
CA LYS A 615 -21.81 -25.04 -7.37
C LYS A 615 -20.61 -25.86 -7.83
N VAL A 616 -19.42 -25.27 -7.82
CA VAL A 616 -18.18 -26.03 -7.87
C VAL A 616 -18.00 -26.63 -6.47
N LYS A 617 -18.16 -27.92 -6.36
CA LYS A 617 -17.77 -28.70 -5.19
C LYS A 617 -16.26 -28.49 -5.01
N ASP A 618 -15.85 -27.99 -3.84
CA ASP A 618 -14.48 -28.07 -3.35
C ASP A 618 -14.03 -29.55 -3.43
N ARG A 619 -13.31 -29.90 -4.48
CA ARG A 619 -12.48 -31.08 -4.51
C ARG A 619 -11.15 -30.64 -3.87
N GLN A 620 -10.96 -30.97 -2.59
CA GLN A 620 -9.64 -31.10 -2.02
C GLN A 620 -8.91 -32.20 -2.82
N LEU A 621 -8.14 -31.79 -3.81
CA LEU A 621 -7.21 -32.68 -4.49
C LEU A 621 -6.05 -32.92 -3.52
N ASP A 622 -5.90 -34.17 -3.14
CA ASP A 622 -4.78 -34.65 -2.33
C ASP A 622 -3.54 -34.74 -3.22
N TYR A 623 -2.64 -33.74 -3.06
CA TYR A 623 -1.38 -33.63 -3.80
C TYR A 623 -0.24 -34.41 -3.10
N SER A 624 -0.49 -35.63 -2.61
CA SER A 624 0.58 -36.44 -2.04
C SER A 624 1.62 -36.82 -3.11
N GLU A 625 2.93 -36.81 -2.72
CA GLU A 625 4.06 -37.12 -3.62
C GLU A 625 3.84 -38.41 -4.43
N GLU A 626 3.34 -39.47 -3.80
CA GLU A 626 3.06 -40.76 -4.43
C GLU A 626 2.04 -40.70 -5.57
N LYS A 627 1.03 -39.81 -5.47
CA LYS A 627 0.02 -39.61 -6.50
C LYS A 627 0.50 -38.76 -7.65
N LEU A 628 1.32 -37.74 -7.38
CA LEU A 628 1.88 -36.88 -8.42
C LEU A 628 2.87 -37.63 -9.31
N LEU A 629 3.74 -38.46 -8.73
CA LEU A 629 4.73 -39.27 -9.47
C LEU A 629 4.10 -40.35 -10.40
N ASN A 630 2.89 -40.78 -10.10
CA ASN A 630 2.14 -41.76 -10.90
C ASN A 630 1.12 -41.11 -11.84
N MET A 631 1.07 -39.79 -11.97
CA MET A 631 0.10 -39.09 -12.80
C MET A 631 0.66 -38.82 -14.21
N ASP A 632 -0.22 -38.87 -15.20
CA ASP A 632 0.12 -38.55 -16.59
C ASP A 632 0.63 -37.10 -16.71
N PRO A 633 1.78 -36.85 -17.40
CA PRO A 633 2.35 -35.50 -17.57
C PRO A 633 1.35 -34.45 -18.10
N SER A 634 0.43 -34.85 -18.97
CA SER A 634 -0.61 -33.94 -19.49
C SER A 634 -1.60 -33.48 -18.42
N LYS A 635 -1.89 -34.36 -17.43
CA LYS A 635 -2.75 -34.00 -16.29
C LYS A 635 -2.03 -33.10 -15.30
N ILE A 636 -0.74 -33.31 -15.08
CA ILE A 636 0.11 -32.44 -14.22
C ILE A 636 0.20 -31.05 -14.84
N ALA A 637 0.42 -30.96 -16.15
CA ALA A 637 0.42 -29.69 -16.88
C ALA A 637 -0.93 -28.95 -16.74
N GLY A 638 -2.05 -29.67 -16.82
CA GLY A 638 -3.37 -29.07 -16.59
C GLY A 638 -3.58 -28.56 -15.16
N ILE A 639 -3.05 -29.27 -14.15
CA ILE A 639 -3.10 -28.85 -12.74
C ILE A 639 -2.23 -27.60 -12.54
N LEU A 640 -1.02 -27.58 -13.08
CA LEU A 640 -0.10 -26.43 -13.00
C LEU A 640 -0.71 -25.19 -13.66
N SER A 641 -1.26 -25.34 -14.87
CA SER A 641 -1.95 -24.23 -15.56
C SER A 641 -3.13 -23.69 -14.76
N GLY A 642 -3.94 -24.56 -14.15
CA GLY A 642 -5.06 -24.14 -13.30
C GLY A 642 -4.60 -23.41 -12.02
N LEU A 643 -3.50 -23.88 -11.41
CA LEU A 643 -2.91 -23.20 -10.25
C LEU A 643 -2.26 -21.86 -10.62
N GLU A 644 -1.61 -21.75 -11.78
CA GLU A 644 -1.04 -20.51 -12.30
C GLU A 644 -2.14 -19.48 -12.60
N GLU A 645 -3.27 -19.91 -13.15
CA GLU A 645 -4.44 -19.06 -13.37
C GLU A 645 -5.05 -18.61 -12.03
N GLU A 646 -5.19 -19.49 -11.04
CA GLU A 646 -5.68 -19.16 -9.71
C GLU A 646 -4.71 -18.22 -8.97
N MET A 647 -3.40 -18.43 -9.10
CA MET A 647 -2.36 -17.54 -8.55
C MET A 647 -2.47 -16.15 -9.17
N SER A 648 -2.58 -16.07 -10.50
CA SER A 648 -2.73 -14.79 -11.21
C SER A 648 -4.03 -14.10 -10.83
N LEU A 649 -5.12 -14.85 -10.65
CA LEU A 649 -6.39 -14.30 -10.19
C LEU A 649 -6.27 -13.74 -8.77
N ALA A 650 -5.66 -14.49 -7.85
CA ALA A 650 -5.43 -14.06 -6.48
C ALA A 650 -4.56 -12.79 -6.44
N ALA A 651 -3.52 -12.71 -7.26
CA ALA A 651 -2.67 -11.52 -7.36
C ALA A 651 -3.42 -10.30 -7.92
N ARG A 652 -4.27 -10.47 -8.95
CA ARG A 652 -5.14 -9.40 -9.47
C ARG A 652 -6.13 -8.89 -8.44
N GLU A 653 -6.57 -9.78 -7.58
CA GLU A 653 -7.48 -9.48 -6.49
C GLU A 653 -6.74 -8.92 -5.27
N LEU A 654 -5.44 -8.64 -5.39
CA LEU A 654 -4.55 -8.15 -4.33
C LEU A 654 -4.40 -9.12 -3.15
N ASP A 655 -4.74 -10.42 -3.36
CA ASP A 655 -4.57 -11.51 -2.40
C ASP A 655 -3.18 -12.14 -2.56
N PHE A 656 -2.16 -11.37 -2.22
CA PHE A 656 -0.76 -11.77 -2.41
C PHE A 656 -0.35 -12.95 -1.53
N GLU A 657 -1.02 -13.18 -0.40
CA GLU A 657 -0.75 -14.34 0.45
C GLU A 657 -1.30 -15.63 -0.17
N LYS A 658 -2.51 -15.58 -0.70
CA LYS A 658 -3.06 -16.70 -1.48
C LYS A 658 -2.21 -16.97 -2.71
N ALA A 659 -1.82 -15.92 -3.43
CA ALA A 659 -0.92 -16.03 -4.57
C ALA A 659 0.43 -16.66 -4.18
N ALA A 660 1.03 -16.27 -3.04
CA ALA A 660 2.26 -16.86 -2.53
C ALA A 660 2.09 -18.35 -2.15
N VAL A 661 1.00 -18.71 -1.47
CA VAL A 661 0.70 -20.11 -1.12
C VAL A 661 0.54 -20.97 -2.37
N ILE A 662 -0.14 -20.44 -3.39
CA ILE A 662 -0.33 -21.16 -4.67
C ILE A 662 0.99 -21.25 -5.43
N ARG A 663 1.80 -20.20 -5.45
CA ARG A 663 3.15 -20.20 -6.03
C ARG A 663 4.04 -21.27 -5.40
N ASP A 664 4.04 -21.36 -4.06
CA ASP A 664 4.83 -22.34 -3.34
C ASP A 664 4.34 -23.78 -3.65
N LYS A 665 3.03 -24.00 -3.78
CA LYS A 665 2.46 -25.27 -4.26
C LYS A 665 2.89 -25.60 -5.70
N ILE A 666 2.89 -24.63 -6.59
CA ILE A 666 3.36 -24.82 -7.98
C ILE A 666 4.84 -25.24 -7.96
N LYS A 667 5.65 -24.56 -7.16
CA LYS A 667 7.07 -24.87 -7.01
C LYS A 667 7.30 -26.27 -6.46
N ASP A 668 6.53 -26.70 -5.46
CA ASP A 668 6.61 -28.04 -4.89
C ASP A 668 6.21 -29.11 -5.92
N ILE A 669 5.14 -28.89 -6.67
CA ILE A 669 4.73 -29.83 -7.72
C ILE A 669 5.79 -29.91 -8.83
N LYS A 670 6.36 -28.79 -9.29
CA LYS A 670 7.45 -28.76 -10.28
C LYS A 670 8.69 -29.50 -9.76
N ASN A 671 9.07 -29.31 -8.50
CA ASN A 671 10.21 -30.01 -7.89
C ASN A 671 9.99 -31.54 -7.78
N ILE A 672 8.79 -31.98 -7.39
CA ILE A 672 8.43 -33.40 -7.25
C ILE A 672 8.37 -34.09 -8.63
N THR A 673 7.82 -33.42 -9.63
CA THR A 673 7.59 -34.02 -10.94
C THR A 673 8.72 -33.86 -11.92
N SER A 674 9.76 -33.10 -11.58
CA SER A 674 10.89 -32.71 -12.45
C SER A 674 10.45 -32.16 -13.82
N ILE A 675 9.26 -31.58 -13.90
CA ILE A 675 8.72 -30.95 -15.11
C ILE A 675 9.06 -29.47 -15.05
N GLU A 676 10.07 -29.05 -15.81
CA GLU A 676 10.28 -27.66 -16.22
C GLU A 676 9.38 -27.42 -17.46
N LEU A 677 8.33 -26.62 -17.31
CA LEU A 677 7.50 -26.16 -18.43
C LEU A 677 8.08 -24.90 -19.05
#